data_8a1920c41f74806edc7eb068a6be86fa
#
_entry.id   8a1920c41f74806edc7eb068a6be86fa
#
_cell.length_a   1.000
_cell.length_b   1.000
_cell.length_c   1.000
_cell.angle_alpha   90.00
_cell.angle_beta   90.00
_cell.angle_gamma   90.00
#
_symmetry.space_group_name_H-M   'P 1'
#
loop_
_entity.id
_entity.type
_entity.pdbx_description
1 polymer ?
#
loop_
_entity_poly.entity_id
_entity_poly.type
_entity_poly.pdbx_seq_one_letter_code
_entity_poly.pdbx_strand_id
1 'polypeptide(L)'
;MGANRDMISASKHFVSSKALLLVLLALCCASAAWAGQWTALGPDGGDVRSLAYDPQNPDHIFLGTSTGTLFSSTDGGKSWARFAHLGSGDDYVIDHLAIDPQSPNKMYAAAWSVETQQSGDLFHSEDAGQTWETLPAMHGKSIRALAISASDSKTLVAGAVDGVFRSSDSGKSWQKISASNSDIHSIESIAVDPKNSNVIYAGTWHLAWKTDDGGANWHHISKGMIEDSDVFSIIVDSTNSSVVFASACSGIYKSQNAGETFQKIQGMPFSARRTRVLKQDPANPAIVYAGTTEGLWKTIDAGKTWNRVTDPEVVVNDVMVDPRNSMRVMLATDRAGVLASTDGAHSFLTSNHGYTHRYVTAILADKSDPNTMYVGVVNDRELGGVFVSRDAGQHWIQNSKGLDGRDVFTLKQASNGELVAGTNRGMFILAQHATEWSPINDIVNRTGSRYVKTGQHEVHSILTARVSDIEITPTTWMAATSAGLFTSSNQGKSWNGGAVMGKEDFVSVRAQGKLVAVATRSDVLVSKDNGVTWQDSSLSTSISSIRGVSITSDGQIMFASREGAFRSPNGGAGWEHMQNGLPDKNISSISYDQNNQRLLATSTETGVVFESQDNGQSWTRGPDTGYPLRNISVVQGRMMASTPFDGIVMQPENEDHSASTGTATRRTN
;
A
#
# COMPACT_ATOMS: atom_id res chain seq x y z
N MET A 1 10.04 46.74 -82.04
CA MET A 1 10.58 47.84 -81.25
C MET A 1 9.70 47.89 -79.98
N GLY A 2 10.20 47.63 -78.85
CA GLY A 2 9.44 47.73 -77.64
C GLY A 2 9.78 46.65 -76.57
N ALA A 3 10.43 47.06 -75.56
CA ALA A 3 11.02 46.29 -74.54
C ALA A 3 9.99 45.70 -73.58
N ASN A 4 10.10 44.41 -73.25
CA ASN A 4 9.48 43.75 -72.10
C ASN A 4 10.29 44.05 -70.85
N ARG A 5 9.56 44.41 -69.78
CA ARG A 5 10.09 44.45 -68.41
C ARG A 5 9.36 43.36 -67.57
N ASP A 6 10.13 42.41 -67.09
CA ASP A 6 9.72 41.39 -66.14
C ASP A 6 9.45 42.02 -64.78
N MET A 7 8.25 41.71 -64.22
CA MET A 7 7.93 41.96 -62.81
C MET A 7 7.94 40.64 -62.01
N ILE A 8 8.97 40.51 -61.19
CA ILE A 8 9.03 39.42 -60.18
C ILE A 8 8.08 39.75 -59.03
N SER A 9 7.06 38.93 -58.90
CA SER A 9 6.11 38.97 -57.77
C SER A 9 6.72 38.26 -56.56
N ALA A 10 7.07 38.97 -55.51
CA ALA A 10 7.45 38.44 -54.21
C ALA A 10 6.18 38.20 -53.38
N SER A 11 5.77 36.93 -53.20
CA SER A 11 4.71 36.55 -52.26
C SER A 11 5.25 36.64 -50.83
N LYS A 12 4.83 37.63 -50.07
CA LYS A 12 5.01 37.70 -48.62
C LYS A 12 4.03 36.75 -47.94
N HIS A 13 4.51 35.66 -47.38
CA HIS A 13 3.74 34.85 -46.42
C HIS A 13 3.54 35.63 -45.13
N PHE A 14 2.34 36.15 -44.93
CA PHE A 14 1.85 36.65 -43.65
C PHE A 14 1.53 35.48 -42.75
N VAL A 15 2.45 35.05 -41.90
CA VAL A 15 2.13 34.13 -40.79
C VAL A 15 1.32 34.94 -39.80
N SER A 16 0.09 34.55 -39.64
CA SER A 16 -0.90 35.20 -38.75
C SER A 16 -0.37 35.25 -37.32
N SER A 17 -0.30 36.42 -36.73
CA SER A 17 0.06 36.66 -35.33
C SER A 17 -0.77 35.86 -34.32
N LYS A 18 -1.94 35.40 -34.73
CA LYS A 18 -2.79 34.48 -33.92
C LYS A 18 -2.24 33.05 -33.83
N ALA A 19 -1.55 32.55 -34.88
CA ALA A 19 -0.91 31.24 -34.83
C ALA A 19 0.33 31.25 -33.91
N LEU A 20 1.09 32.34 -33.92
CA LEU A 20 2.25 32.52 -33.03
C LEU A 20 1.81 32.68 -31.57
N LEU A 21 0.67 33.36 -31.29
CA LEU A 21 0.13 33.51 -29.96
C LEU A 21 -0.43 32.17 -29.39
N LEU A 22 -1.02 31.35 -30.26
CA LEU A 22 -1.52 30.01 -29.88
C LEU A 22 -0.39 29.03 -29.59
N VAL A 23 0.72 29.11 -30.34
CA VAL A 23 1.92 28.27 -30.08
C VAL A 23 2.63 28.72 -28.81
N LEU A 24 2.72 30.04 -28.54
CA LEU A 24 3.26 30.58 -27.30
C LEU A 24 2.37 30.27 -26.08
N LEU A 25 1.03 30.29 -26.21
CA LEU A 25 0.13 29.84 -25.14
C LEU A 25 0.19 28.32 -24.92
N ALA A 26 0.35 27.51 -25.97
CA ALA A 26 0.54 26.06 -25.84
C ALA A 26 1.90 25.71 -25.21
N LEU A 27 2.96 26.49 -25.51
CA LEU A 27 4.26 26.32 -24.86
C LEU A 27 4.26 26.82 -23.40
N CYS A 28 3.50 27.86 -23.05
CA CYS A 28 3.31 28.27 -21.66
C CYS A 28 2.44 27.29 -20.85
N CYS A 29 1.44 26.65 -21.48
CA CYS A 29 0.68 25.60 -20.81
C CYS A 29 1.45 24.28 -20.66
N ALA A 30 2.39 23.97 -21.57
CA ALA A 30 3.26 22.79 -21.46
C ALA A 30 4.35 22.97 -20.39
N SER A 31 4.80 24.20 -20.11
CA SER A 31 5.75 24.45 -19.03
C SER A 31 5.13 24.52 -17.64
N ALA A 32 3.82 24.69 -17.52
CA ALA A 32 3.12 24.62 -16.22
C ALA A 32 2.78 23.18 -15.80
N ALA A 33 2.88 22.19 -16.69
CA ALA A 33 2.62 20.79 -16.39
C ALA A 33 3.84 20.01 -15.84
N TRP A 34 4.98 20.65 -15.69
CA TRP A 34 6.22 20.09 -15.13
C TRP A 34 6.64 20.73 -13.81
N ALA A 35 5.73 21.35 -13.07
CA ALA A 35 5.93 21.59 -11.64
C ALA A 35 5.99 20.21 -10.98
N GLY A 36 7.19 19.77 -10.57
CA GLY A 36 7.56 18.40 -10.26
C GLY A 36 6.53 17.70 -9.39
N GLN A 37 6.11 16.52 -9.83
CA GLN A 37 5.25 15.64 -9.05
C GLN A 37 6.02 15.13 -7.83
N TRP A 38 5.31 14.95 -6.70
CA TRP A 38 5.88 14.23 -5.56
C TRP A 38 6.30 12.83 -6.00
N THR A 39 7.39 12.35 -5.44
CA THR A 39 7.99 11.05 -5.80
C THR A 39 7.89 10.09 -4.63
N ALA A 40 7.43 8.88 -4.88
CA ALA A 40 7.53 7.80 -3.91
C ALA A 40 8.99 7.35 -3.77
N LEU A 41 9.46 7.23 -2.52
CA LEU A 41 10.84 6.85 -2.21
C LEU A 41 10.94 5.45 -1.59
N GLY A 42 9.83 4.78 -1.33
CA GLY A 42 9.84 3.47 -0.69
C GLY A 42 9.47 3.51 0.81
N PRO A 43 9.80 2.48 1.56
CA PRO A 43 10.58 1.28 1.21
C PRO A 43 9.92 0.41 0.17
N ASP A 44 10.72 -0.18 -0.73
CA ASP A 44 10.23 -1.04 -1.80
C ASP A 44 9.58 -2.33 -1.26
N GLY A 45 8.62 -2.89 -2.02
CA GLY A 45 7.88 -4.10 -1.68
C GLY A 45 6.49 -3.84 -1.09
N GLY A 46 5.91 -4.84 -0.46
CA GLY A 46 4.55 -4.83 0.08
C GLY A 46 3.64 -5.87 -0.56
N ASP A 47 2.32 -5.65 -0.57
CA ASP A 47 1.33 -6.59 -1.07
C ASP A 47 1.18 -6.52 -2.60
N VAL A 48 1.40 -7.64 -3.29
CA VAL A 48 1.09 -7.84 -4.71
C VAL A 48 0.02 -8.91 -4.83
N ARG A 49 -1.05 -8.63 -5.58
CA ARG A 49 -2.21 -9.51 -5.72
C ARG A 49 -2.18 -10.33 -7.00
N SER A 50 -1.83 -9.72 -8.11
CA SER A 50 -1.84 -10.36 -9.42
C SER A 50 -0.67 -9.93 -10.29
N LEU A 51 -0.27 -10.78 -11.23
CA LEU A 51 0.77 -10.54 -12.23
C LEU A 51 0.25 -10.91 -13.63
N ALA A 52 0.51 -10.06 -14.61
CA ALA A 52 0.24 -10.36 -16.01
C ALA A 52 1.39 -9.85 -16.89
N TYR A 53 1.75 -10.59 -17.92
CA TYR A 53 2.69 -10.13 -18.95
C TYR A 53 1.96 -9.83 -20.25
N ASP A 54 2.52 -8.90 -21.04
CA ASP A 54 2.10 -8.70 -22.43
C ASP A 54 2.45 -9.95 -23.25
N PRO A 55 1.47 -10.65 -23.84
CA PRO A 55 1.71 -11.88 -24.60
C PRO A 55 2.65 -11.72 -25.80
N GLN A 56 2.78 -10.50 -26.35
CA GLN A 56 3.68 -10.19 -27.45
C GLN A 56 5.06 -9.72 -26.98
N ASN A 57 5.13 -9.18 -25.75
CA ASN A 57 6.39 -8.76 -25.13
C ASN A 57 6.42 -9.13 -23.64
N PRO A 58 6.77 -10.38 -23.28
CA PRO A 58 6.79 -10.85 -21.89
C PRO A 58 7.80 -10.16 -20.96
N ASP A 59 8.57 -9.17 -21.43
CA ASP A 59 9.34 -8.26 -20.58
C ASP A 59 8.52 -7.04 -20.11
N HIS A 60 7.35 -6.81 -20.73
CA HIS A 60 6.36 -5.86 -20.27
C HIS A 60 5.39 -6.58 -19.33
N ILE A 61 5.47 -6.27 -18.04
CA ILE A 61 4.75 -6.95 -16.98
C ILE A 61 3.93 -5.93 -16.19
N PHE A 62 2.75 -6.33 -15.77
CA PHE A 62 1.83 -5.55 -14.95
C PHE A 62 1.57 -6.27 -13.64
N LEU A 63 1.41 -5.51 -12.56
CA LEU A 63 0.96 -6.03 -11.28
C LEU A 63 -0.23 -5.24 -10.74
N GLY A 64 -1.11 -5.95 -10.03
CA GLY A 64 -2.23 -5.39 -9.29
C GLY A 64 -2.02 -5.51 -7.79
N THR A 65 -2.52 -4.52 -7.04
CA THR A 65 -2.42 -4.42 -5.59
C THR A 65 -3.76 -4.62 -4.89
N SER A 66 -3.77 -4.60 -3.57
CA SER A 66 -5.00 -4.64 -2.77
C SER A 66 -5.69 -3.28 -2.61
N THR A 67 -5.24 -2.24 -3.29
CA THR A 67 -5.76 -0.88 -3.16
C THR A 67 -6.14 -0.24 -4.50
N GLY A 68 -6.38 -1.04 -5.54
CA GLY A 68 -6.72 -0.52 -6.88
C GLY A 68 -5.53 0.02 -7.67
N THR A 69 -4.33 0.05 -7.09
CA THR A 69 -3.15 0.58 -7.79
C THR A 69 -2.51 -0.48 -8.67
N LEU A 70 -2.16 -0.07 -9.89
CA LEU A 70 -1.43 -0.88 -10.85
C LEU A 70 -0.01 -0.33 -11.05
N PHE A 71 0.95 -1.24 -11.17
CA PHE A 71 2.32 -0.92 -11.55
C PHE A 71 2.69 -1.68 -12.83
N SER A 72 3.63 -1.14 -13.59
CA SER A 72 4.18 -1.79 -14.77
C SER A 72 5.70 -1.82 -14.76
N SER A 73 6.26 -2.82 -15.41
CA SER A 73 7.69 -2.97 -15.69
C SER A 73 7.87 -3.20 -17.17
N THR A 74 8.87 -2.55 -17.79
CA THR A 74 9.25 -2.75 -19.20
C THR A 74 10.59 -3.47 -19.35
N ASP A 75 11.23 -3.85 -18.25
CA ASP A 75 12.55 -4.46 -18.20
C ASP A 75 12.55 -5.89 -17.61
N GLY A 76 11.37 -6.48 -17.63
CA GLY A 76 11.17 -7.84 -17.15
C GLY A 76 11.06 -7.98 -15.66
N GLY A 77 10.52 -6.96 -14.99
CA GLY A 77 10.30 -6.93 -13.56
C GLY A 77 11.50 -6.49 -12.73
N LYS A 78 12.56 -5.96 -13.34
CA LYS A 78 13.73 -5.45 -12.60
C LYS A 78 13.42 -4.12 -11.93
N SER A 79 12.61 -3.29 -12.58
CA SER A 79 12.10 -2.04 -12.04
C SER A 79 10.61 -1.86 -12.35
N TRP A 80 9.93 -1.10 -11.49
CA TRP A 80 8.49 -0.88 -11.55
C TRP A 80 8.18 0.61 -11.49
N ALA A 81 7.13 1.01 -12.20
CA ALA A 81 6.57 2.35 -12.14
C ALA A 81 5.07 2.28 -11.86
N ARG A 82 4.56 3.19 -11.04
CA ARG A 82 3.12 3.35 -10.85
C ARG A 82 2.48 3.69 -12.19
N PHE A 83 1.44 2.96 -12.55
CA PHE A 83 0.91 2.97 -13.91
C PHE A 83 -0.53 3.53 -13.94
N ALA A 84 -1.40 3.03 -13.06
CA ALA A 84 -2.77 3.49 -12.95
C ALA A 84 -3.30 3.28 -11.53
N HIS A 85 -4.44 3.90 -11.23
CA HIS A 85 -5.25 3.64 -10.05
C HIS A 85 -6.70 3.44 -10.48
N LEU A 86 -7.32 2.33 -10.08
CA LEU A 86 -8.65 1.93 -10.46
C LEU A 86 -9.63 2.15 -9.31
N GLY A 87 -10.78 2.73 -9.62
CA GLY A 87 -11.76 3.10 -8.62
C GLY A 87 -11.54 4.50 -8.04
N SER A 88 -12.39 4.88 -7.08
CA SER A 88 -12.36 6.20 -6.44
C SER A 88 -11.73 6.21 -5.06
N GLY A 89 -11.39 5.03 -4.52
CA GLY A 89 -10.82 4.84 -3.18
C GLY A 89 -9.77 3.73 -3.17
N ASP A 90 -9.16 3.50 -2.01
CA ASP A 90 -8.08 2.51 -1.82
C ASP A 90 -8.61 1.16 -1.31
N ASP A 91 -9.83 0.79 -1.64
CA ASP A 91 -10.52 -0.41 -1.14
C ASP A 91 -10.64 -1.56 -2.16
N TYR A 92 -10.18 -1.36 -3.41
CA TYR A 92 -10.27 -2.36 -4.46
C TYR A 92 -9.07 -3.29 -4.50
N VAL A 93 -9.32 -4.58 -4.34
CA VAL A 93 -8.32 -5.65 -4.55
C VAL A 93 -8.35 -6.07 -6.02
N ILE A 94 -7.21 -5.97 -6.70
CA ILE A 94 -7.05 -6.38 -8.10
C ILE A 94 -6.45 -7.80 -8.14
N ASP A 95 -7.31 -8.80 -7.96
CA ASP A 95 -6.87 -10.21 -7.93
C ASP A 95 -6.59 -10.78 -9.33
N HIS A 96 -7.14 -10.18 -10.39
CA HIS A 96 -6.92 -10.66 -11.75
C HIS A 96 -6.68 -9.52 -12.73
N LEU A 97 -5.57 -9.63 -13.46
CA LEU A 97 -5.25 -8.87 -14.65
C LEU A 97 -5.25 -9.82 -15.85
N ALA A 98 -5.97 -9.47 -16.91
CA ALA A 98 -6.02 -10.25 -18.14
C ALA A 98 -5.72 -9.37 -19.34
N ILE A 99 -4.83 -9.82 -20.22
CA ILE A 99 -4.42 -9.12 -21.43
C ILE A 99 -4.81 -9.98 -22.62
N ASP A 100 -5.51 -9.38 -23.60
CA ASP A 100 -5.96 -10.09 -24.80
C ASP A 100 -4.73 -10.58 -25.60
N PRO A 101 -4.53 -11.89 -25.80
CA PRO A 101 -3.35 -12.42 -26.47
C PRO A 101 -3.26 -12.05 -27.96
N GLN A 102 -4.38 -11.68 -28.59
CA GLN A 102 -4.43 -11.26 -29.98
C GLN A 102 -4.32 -9.74 -30.14
N SER A 103 -4.69 -8.98 -29.10
CA SER A 103 -4.73 -7.51 -29.08
C SER A 103 -4.26 -6.99 -27.73
N PRO A 104 -2.94 -6.93 -27.44
CA PRO A 104 -2.42 -6.58 -26.11
C PRO A 104 -2.80 -5.18 -25.61
N ASN A 105 -3.26 -4.30 -26.50
CA ASN A 105 -3.84 -3.02 -26.09
C ASN A 105 -5.13 -3.18 -25.27
N LYS A 106 -5.80 -4.35 -25.39
CA LYS A 106 -6.99 -4.65 -24.61
C LYS A 106 -6.61 -5.34 -23.31
N MET A 107 -6.88 -4.67 -22.22
CA MET A 107 -6.61 -5.15 -20.87
C MET A 107 -7.88 -5.14 -20.04
N TYR A 108 -7.96 -6.05 -19.10
CA TYR A 108 -9.08 -6.16 -18.15
C TYR A 108 -8.52 -6.32 -16.74
N ALA A 109 -9.12 -5.63 -15.77
CA ALA A 109 -8.79 -5.75 -14.36
C ALA A 109 -10.07 -6.06 -13.57
N ALA A 110 -10.06 -7.20 -12.89
CA ALA A 110 -11.17 -7.62 -12.03
C ALA A 110 -10.89 -7.20 -10.59
N ALA A 111 -11.87 -6.53 -9.98
CA ALA A 111 -11.75 -5.97 -8.65
C ALA A 111 -12.92 -6.36 -7.75
N TRP A 112 -12.63 -6.44 -6.44
CA TRP A 112 -13.62 -6.52 -5.38
C TRP A 112 -13.23 -5.59 -4.23
N SER A 113 -14.23 -5.07 -3.51
CA SER A 113 -14.01 -4.14 -2.40
C SER A 113 -13.74 -4.88 -1.08
N VAL A 114 -12.68 -4.48 -0.37
CA VAL A 114 -12.37 -4.98 0.98
C VAL A 114 -13.44 -4.55 1.99
N GLU A 115 -14.01 -3.36 1.81
CA GLU A 115 -14.97 -2.80 2.76
C GLU A 115 -16.30 -3.55 2.75
N THR A 116 -16.83 -3.81 1.56
CA THR A 116 -18.16 -4.43 1.42
C THR A 116 -18.10 -5.92 1.10
N GLN A 117 -17.02 -6.40 0.48
CA GLN A 117 -16.82 -7.76 -0.04
C GLN A 117 -17.88 -8.23 -1.05
N GLN A 118 -18.98 -7.52 -1.19
CA GLN A 118 -20.11 -7.81 -2.07
C GLN A 118 -20.10 -6.94 -3.32
N SER A 119 -19.33 -5.86 -3.34
CA SER A 119 -19.19 -4.94 -4.47
C SER A 119 -17.78 -4.99 -5.07
N GLY A 120 -17.65 -4.46 -6.24
CA GLY A 120 -16.43 -4.36 -7.02
C GLY A 120 -16.74 -3.95 -8.44
N ASP A 121 -15.78 -4.09 -9.32
CA ASP A 121 -15.94 -3.68 -10.72
C ASP A 121 -15.09 -4.53 -11.67
N LEU A 122 -15.45 -4.54 -12.91
CA LEU A 122 -14.61 -4.98 -14.01
C LEU A 122 -14.19 -3.76 -14.82
N PHE A 123 -12.90 -3.48 -14.83
CA PHE A 123 -12.31 -2.40 -15.61
C PHE A 123 -11.78 -2.91 -16.94
N HIS A 124 -11.79 -2.05 -17.93
CA HIS A 124 -11.34 -2.32 -19.28
C HIS A 124 -10.49 -1.17 -19.81
N SER A 125 -9.45 -1.49 -20.55
CA SER A 125 -8.62 -0.57 -21.32
C SER A 125 -8.51 -1.02 -22.76
N GLU A 126 -8.49 -0.09 -23.71
CA GLU A 126 -8.24 -0.34 -25.14
C GLU A 126 -6.92 0.25 -25.65
N ASP A 127 -6.14 0.88 -24.76
CA ASP A 127 -4.92 1.62 -25.07
C ASP A 127 -3.70 1.14 -24.27
N ALA A 128 -3.62 -0.16 -23.99
CA ALA A 128 -2.57 -0.79 -23.19
C ALA A 128 -2.51 -0.24 -21.75
N GLY A 129 -3.66 0.13 -21.18
CA GLY A 129 -3.82 0.53 -19.80
C GLY A 129 -3.57 2.02 -19.53
N GLN A 130 -3.37 2.87 -20.55
CA GLN A 130 -3.22 4.31 -20.35
C GLN A 130 -4.50 4.95 -19.82
N THR A 131 -5.65 4.47 -20.29
CA THR A 131 -6.97 4.84 -19.76
C THR A 131 -7.78 3.60 -19.40
N TRP A 132 -8.60 3.72 -18.35
CA TRP A 132 -9.43 2.65 -17.85
C TRP A 132 -10.88 3.12 -17.68
N GLU A 133 -11.81 2.26 -18.06
CA GLU A 133 -13.24 2.49 -17.91
C GLU A 133 -13.88 1.32 -17.17
N THR A 134 -14.83 1.61 -16.27
CA THR A 134 -15.67 0.57 -15.65
C THR A 134 -16.65 0.05 -16.69
N LEU A 135 -16.76 -1.26 -16.84
CA LEU A 135 -17.77 -1.88 -17.69
C LEU A 135 -19.16 -1.78 -17.04
N PRO A 136 -20.13 -1.04 -17.62
CA PRO A 136 -21.41 -0.75 -16.95
C PRO A 136 -22.23 -1.99 -16.56
N ALA A 137 -22.15 -3.06 -17.36
CA ALA A 137 -22.85 -4.32 -17.09
C ALA A 137 -22.28 -5.10 -15.90
N MET A 138 -21.05 -4.78 -15.48
CA MET A 138 -20.31 -5.44 -14.40
C MET A 138 -20.10 -4.50 -13.22
N HIS A 139 -20.61 -3.27 -13.28
CA HIS A 139 -20.51 -2.29 -12.19
C HIS A 139 -21.19 -2.78 -10.91
N GLY A 140 -20.54 -2.57 -9.78
CA GLY A 140 -21.01 -2.98 -8.46
C GLY A 140 -20.91 -4.48 -8.18
N LYS A 141 -20.24 -5.27 -9.05
CA LYS A 141 -20.07 -6.72 -8.86
C LYS A 141 -18.70 -7.05 -8.30
N SER A 142 -18.69 -7.82 -7.22
CA SER A 142 -17.47 -8.37 -6.62
C SER A 142 -16.90 -9.46 -7.53
N ILE A 143 -15.93 -9.09 -8.38
CA ILE A 143 -15.33 -10.00 -9.37
C ILE A 143 -14.05 -10.61 -8.78
N ARG A 144 -14.05 -11.91 -8.55
CA ARG A 144 -12.95 -12.65 -7.93
C ARG A 144 -12.20 -13.57 -8.88
N ALA A 145 -12.72 -13.76 -10.09
CA ALA A 145 -12.06 -14.56 -11.12
C ALA A 145 -12.35 -14.00 -12.50
N LEU A 146 -11.37 -14.04 -13.39
CA LEU A 146 -11.49 -13.60 -14.77
C LEU A 146 -10.64 -14.48 -15.69
N ALA A 147 -11.22 -14.93 -16.79
CA ALA A 147 -10.51 -15.67 -17.82
C ALA A 147 -10.86 -15.16 -19.22
N ILE A 148 -9.84 -15.06 -20.09
CA ILE A 148 -9.98 -14.90 -21.53
C ILE A 148 -9.81 -16.28 -22.16
N SER A 149 -10.72 -16.67 -23.05
CA SER A 149 -10.60 -17.96 -23.75
C SER A 149 -9.41 -17.95 -24.71
N ALA A 150 -8.53 -18.95 -24.59
CA ALA A 150 -7.39 -19.11 -25.49
C ALA A 150 -7.81 -19.47 -26.93
N SER A 151 -8.96 -20.16 -27.10
CA SER A 151 -9.50 -20.54 -28.43
C SER A 151 -10.26 -19.40 -29.11
N ASP A 152 -10.76 -18.41 -28.35
CA ASP A 152 -11.51 -17.26 -28.87
C ASP A 152 -11.38 -16.07 -27.91
N SER A 153 -10.44 -15.16 -28.17
CA SER A 153 -10.15 -14.03 -27.27
C SER A 153 -11.30 -13.02 -27.10
N LYS A 154 -12.35 -13.11 -27.93
CA LYS A 154 -13.57 -12.32 -27.71
C LYS A 154 -14.44 -12.85 -26.57
N THR A 155 -14.23 -14.14 -26.22
CA THR A 155 -14.94 -14.78 -25.12
C THR A 155 -14.19 -14.52 -23.80
N LEU A 156 -14.86 -13.81 -22.90
CA LEU A 156 -14.44 -13.60 -21.52
C LEU A 156 -15.43 -14.27 -20.57
N VAL A 157 -14.91 -14.81 -19.47
CA VAL A 157 -15.74 -15.35 -18.39
C VAL A 157 -15.30 -14.76 -17.08
N ALA A 158 -16.24 -14.16 -16.34
CA ALA A 158 -16.01 -13.56 -15.04
C ALA A 158 -16.79 -14.31 -13.94
N GLY A 159 -16.11 -14.62 -12.87
CA GLY A 159 -16.67 -15.18 -11.65
C GLY A 159 -16.90 -14.08 -10.61
N ALA A 160 -18.14 -13.91 -10.20
CA ALA A 160 -18.55 -12.96 -9.17
C ALA A 160 -19.17 -13.67 -7.96
N VAL A 161 -19.36 -12.92 -6.88
CA VAL A 161 -20.06 -13.44 -5.69
C VAL A 161 -21.48 -13.89 -6.03
N ASP A 162 -22.15 -13.21 -6.96
CA ASP A 162 -23.51 -13.52 -7.38
C ASP A 162 -23.63 -14.52 -8.55
N GLY A 163 -22.51 -15.03 -9.09
CA GLY A 163 -22.52 -16.07 -10.13
C GLY A 163 -21.50 -15.90 -11.24
N VAL A 164 -21.70 -16.64 -12.34
CA VAL A 164 -20.82 -16.65 -13.52
C VAL A 164 -21.40 -15.81 -14.65
N PHE A 165 -20.57 -14.94 -15.22
CA PHE A 165 -20.92 -14.05 -16.33
C PHE A 165 -20.03 -14.34 -17.53
N ARG A 166 -20.61 -14.25 -18.75
CA ARG A 166 -19.89 -14.48 -20.02
C ARG A 166 -20.12 -13.30 -20.96
N SER A 167 -19.07 -12.86 -21.61
CA SER A 167 -19.08 -12.01 -22.80
C SER A 167 -18.59 -12.81 -24.00
N SER A 168 -19.13 -12.53 -25.19
CA SER A 168 -18.69 -13.09 -26.49
C SER A 168 -18.24 -11.98 -27.46
N ASP A 169 -18.12 -10.75 -26.98
CA ASP A 169 -17.84 -9.56 -27.79
C ASP A 169 -16.75 -8.65 -27.18
N SER A 170 -15.76 -9.28 -26.53
CA SER A 170 -14.65 -8.60 -25.87
C SER A 170 -15.11 -7.65 -24.75
N GLY A 171 -16.09 -8.08 -23.94
CA GLY A 171 -16.56 -7.35 -22.77
C GLY A 171 -17.59 -6.26 -23.02
N LYS A 172 -18.04 -6.05 -24.28
CA LYS A 172 -19.06 -5.02 -24.59
C LYS A 172 -20.42 -5.35 -24.03
N SER A 173 -20.78 -6.63 -24.02
CA SER A 173 -22.00 -7.12 -23.38
C SER A 173 -21.71 -8.34 -22.52
N TRP A 174 -22.50 -8.52 -21.45
CA TRP A 174 -22.35 -9.60 -20.49
C TRP A 174 -23.68 -10.28 -20.20
N GLN A 175 -23.66 -11.60 -20.13
CA GLN A 175 -24.80 -12.42 -19.76
C GLN A 175 -24.44 -13.25 -18.53
N LYS A 176 -25.32 -13.27 -17.52
CA LYS A 176 -25.22 -14.20 -16.41
C LYS A 176 -25.60 -15.60 -16.89
N ILE A 177 -24.61 -16.50 -16.98
CA ILE A 177 -24.78 -17.87 -17.50
C ILE A 177 -25.06 -18.92 -16.41
N SER A 178 -25.03 -18.54 -15.13
CA SER A 178 -25.42 -19.38 -13.99
C SER A 178 -26.83 -19.06 -13.46
N ALA A 179 -27.64 -18.30 -14.19
CA ALA A 179 -28.96 -17.82 -13.72
C ALA A 179 -29.98 -18.95 -13.44
N SER A 180 -29.81 -20.10 -14.09
CA SER A 180 -30.69 -21.28 -13.93
C SER A 180 -30.40 -22.08 -12.66
N ASN A 181 -29.26 -21.85 -11.98
CA ASN A 181 -28.88 -22.59 -10.78
C ASN A 181 -28.38 -21.63 -9.70
N SER A 182 -29.17 -21.49 -8.63
CA SER A 182 -28.87 -20.61 -7.49
C SER A 182 -27.68 -21.07 -6.66
N ASP A 183 -27.26 -22.34 -6.77
CA ASP A 183 -26.15 -22.89 -6.00
C ASP A 183 -24.78 -22.47 -6.57
N ILE A 184 -24.77 -21.90 -7.81
CA ILE A 184 -23.55 -21.40 -8.45
C ILE A 184 -23.37 -19.91 -8.09
N HIS A 185 -22.77 -19.68 -6.94
CA HIS A 185 -22.44 -18.36 -6.40
C HIS A 185 -21.10 -18.40 -5.64
N SER A 186 -20.63 -17.24 -5.15
CA SER A 186 -19.34 -17.12 -4.45
C SER A 186 -18.20 -17.77 -5.22
N ILE A 187 -18.05 -17.30 -6.47
CA ILE A 187 -17.06 -17.84 -7.40
C ILE A 187 -15.67 -17.34 -7.02
N GLU A 188 -14.76 -18.25 -6.74
CA GLU A 188 -13.35 -17.96 -6.43
C GLU A 188 -12.41 -18.21 -7.61
N SER A 189 -12.79 -19.11 -8.54
CA SER A 189 -11.99 -19.38 -9.72
C SER A 189 -12.81 -19.71 -10.96
N ILE A 190 -12.26 -19.35 -12.12
CA ILE A 190 -12.79 -19.67 -13.45
C ILE A 190 -11.67 -20.24 -14.29
N ALA A 191 -11.94 -21.36 -14.97
CA ALA A 191 -11.09 -21.87 -16.04
C ALA A 191 -11.94 -22.14 -17.29
N VAL A 192 -11.41 -21.72 -18.44
CA VAL A 192 -11.99 -22.03 -19.75
C VAL A 192 -11.10 -23.03 -20.44
N ASP A 193 -11.68 -24.07 -21.03
CA ASP A 193 -10.92 -25.05 -21.78
C ASP A 193 -10.15 -24.36 -22.92
N PRO A 194 -8.83 -24.58 -23.04
CA PRO A 194 -8.00 -23.89 -24.02
C PRO A 194 -8.38 -24.18 -25.47
N LYS A 195 -9.11 -25.26 -25.74
CA LYS A 195 -9.53 -25.69 -27.07
C LYS A 195 -11.01 -25.45 -27.38
N ASN A 196 -11.83 -25.20 -26.35
CA ASN A 196 -13.27 -25.03 -26.50
C ASN A 196 -13.83 -23.98 -25.53
N SER A 197 -14.13 -22.78 -25.99
CA SER A 197 -14.66 -21.69 -25.19
C SER A 197 -16.03 -21.96 -24.56
N ASN A 198 -16.72 -23.05 -24.93
CA ASN A 198 -17.99 -23.44 -24.31
C ASN A 198 -17.80 -24.36 -23.09
N VAL A 199 -16.62 -24.92 -22.89
CA VAL A 199 -16.31 -25.71 -21.69
C VAL A 199 -15.70 -24.80 -20.64
N ILE A 200 -16.46 -24.60 -19.55
CA ILE A 200 -16.10 -23.68 -18.48
C ILE A 200 -16.21 -24.40 -17.14
N TYR A 201 -15.21 -24.18 -16.30
CA TYR A 201 -15.15 -24.67 -14.92
C TYR A 201 -15.25 -23.48 -13.97
N ALA A 202 -16.06 -23.62 -12.92
CA ALA A 202 -16.23 -22.63 -11.87
C ALA A 202 -15.96 -23.27 -10.50
N GLY A 203 -14.97 -22.74 -9.78
CA GLY A 203 -14.71 -23.08 -8.37
C GLY A 203 -15.51 -22.13 -7.47
N THR A 204 -16.23 -22.68 -6.51
CA THR A 204 -17.09 -21.94 -5.58
C THR A 204 -16.67 -22.20 -4.14
N TRP A 205 -17.27 -21.49 -3.20
CA TRP A 205 -17.14 -21.79 -1.76
C TRP A 205 -17.74 -23.15 -1.38
N HIS A 206 -18.43 -23.81 -2.32
CA HIS A 206 -18.98 -25.14 -2.13
C HIS A 206 -18.78 -25.96 -3.41
N LEU A 207 -17.59 -26.60 -3.52
CA LEU A 207 -17.16 -27.46 -4.59
C LEU A 207 -17.06 -26.79 -5.99
N ALA A 208 -16.97 -27.56 -7.03
CA ALA A 208 -16.76 -27.08 -8.39
C ALA A 208 -17.91 -27.48 -9.33
N TRP A 209 -18.14 -26.62 -10.31
CA TRP A 209 -19.17 -26.78 -11.35
C TRP A 209 -18.54 -26.73 -12.73
N LYS A 210 -19.19 -27.39 -13.68
CA LYS A 210 -18.76 -27.42 -15.09
C LYS A 210 -19.95 -27.22 -16.00
N THR A 211 -19.73 -26.55 -17.12
CA THR A 211 -20.61 -26.53 -18.30
C THR A 211 -19.82 -26.95 -19.53
N ASP A 212 -20.49 -27.66 -20.45
CA ASP A 212 -19.93 -28.07 -21.75
C ASP A 212 -20.60 -27.32 -22.93
N ASP A 213 -21.60 -26.47 -22.65
CA ASP A 213 -22.46 -25.80 -23.62
C ASP A 213 -22.51 -24.27 -23.46
N GLY A 214 -21.46 -23.69 -22.88
CA GLY A 214 -21.32 -22.25 -22.71
C GLY A 214 -22.20 -21.64 -21.61
N GLY A 215 -22.67 -22.48 -20.69
CA GLY A 215 -23.45 -22.07 -19.53
C GLY A 215 -24.94 -22.30 -19.65
N ALA A 216 -25.42 -22.93 -20.71
CA ALA A 216 -26.84 -23.31 -20.83
C ALA A 216 -27.22 -24.36 -19.81
N ASN A 217 -26.33 -25.32 -19.54
CA ASN A 217 -26.49 -26.34 -18.50
C ASN A 217 -25.21 -26.46 -17.66
N TRP A 218 -25.38 -26.60 -16.36
CA TRP A 218 -24.29 -26.79 -15.41
C TRP A 218 -24.48 -28.09 -14.64
N HIS A 219 -23.38 -28.79 -14.40
CA HIS A 219 -23.37 -29.97 -13.57
C HIS A 219 -22.23 -29.89 -12.53
N HIS A 220 -22.48 -30.49 -11.41
CA HIS A 220 -21.54 -30.53 -10.27
C HIS A 220 -20.43 -31.55 -10.53
N ILE A 221 -19.18 -31.14 -10.33
CA ILE A 221 -18.00 -31.97 -10.57
C ILE A 221 -17.22 -32.22 -9.29
N SER A 222 -17.79 -32.93 -8.32
CA SER A 222 -17.21 -33.15 -7.00
C SER A 222 -16.75 -34.59 -6.74
N LYS A 223 -17.00 -35.51 -7.67
CA LYS A 223 -16.72 -36.93 -7.43
C LYS A 223 -15.23 -37.18 -7.15
N GLY A 224 -14.93 -37.63 -5.92
CA GLY A 224 -13.56 -37.84 -5.44
C GLY A 224 -12.95 -36.64 -4.69
N MET A 225 -13.66 -35.51 -4.60
CA MET A 225 -13.33 -34.41 -3.68
C MET A 225 -13.99 -34.65 -2.33
N ILE A 226 -13.42 -34.08 -1.28
CA ILE A 226 -14.05 -34.05 0.04
C ILE A 226 -15.24 -33.05 -0.03
N GLU A 227 -16.40 -33.47 0.45
CA GLU A 227 -17.60 -32.63 0.51
C GLU A 227 -17.32 -31.37 1.34
N ASP A 228 -18.02 -30.27 1.00
CA ASP A 228 -17.93 -28.97 1.67
C ASP A 228 -16.53 -28.32 1.58
N SER A 229 -15.91 -28.43 0.41
CA SER A 229 -14.60 -27.83 0.15
C SER A 229 -14.72 -26.61 -0.76
N ASP A 230 -14.22 -25.45 -0.27
CA ASP A 230 -14.02 -24.27 -1.11
C ASP A 230 -12.96 -24.57 -2.19
N VAL A 231 -13.20 -24.16 -3.43
CA VAL A 231 -12.30 -24.37 -4.56
C VAL A 231 -11.71 -23.06 -5.02
N PHE A 232 -10.45 -22.83 -4.67
CA PHE A 232 -9.74 -21.55 -4.87
C PHE A 232 -9.13 -21.37 -6.24
N SER A 233 -8.74 -22.46 -6.91
CA SER A 233 -8.13 -22.38 -8.24
C SER A 233 -8.42 -23.65 -9.04
N ILE A 234 -8.76 -23.49 -10.32
CA ILE A 234 -8.91 -24.57 -11.29
C ILE A 234 -8.05 -24.22 -12.50
N ILE A 235 -7.30 -25.20 -13.03
CA ILE A 235 -6.60 -25.09 -14.31
C ILE A 235 -6.89 -26.29 -15.18
N VAL A 236 -7.01 -26.07 -16.49
CA VAL A 236 -7.11 -27.10 -17.52
C VAL A 236 -5.75 -27.18 -18.24
N ASP A 237 -5.22 -28.38 -18.40
CA ASP A 237 -3.95 -28.62 -19.09
C ASP A 237 -4.02 -28.06 -20.52
N SER A 238 -3.05 -27.20 -20.86
CA SER A 238 -3.02 -26.48 -22.15
C SER A 238 -2.90 -27.41 -23.36
N THR A 239 -2.38 -28.63 -23.17
CA THR A 239 -2.17 -29.62 -24.23
C THR A 239 -3.23 -30.71 -24.24
N ASN A 240 -3.83 -31.02 -23.07
CA ASN A 240 -4.79 -32.09 -22.90
C ASN A 240 -5.98 -31.70 -22.01
N SER A 241 -7.08 -31.29 -22.60
CA SER A 241 -8.31 -30.87 -21.90
C SER A 241 -8.91 -31.94 -20.95
N SER A 242 -8.49 -33.23 -21.05
CA SER A 242 -8.90 -34.26 -20.09
C SER A 242 -8.23 -34.11 -18.73
N VAL A 243 -7.11 -33.38 -18.64
CA VAL A 243 -6.38 -33.16 -17.39
C VAL A 243 -6.79 -31.83 -16.78
N VAL A 244 -7.33 -31.90 -15.57
CA VAL A 244 -7.77 -30.74 -14.79
C VAL A 244 -7.18 -30.84 -13.40
N PHE A 245 -6.60 -29.74 -12.90
CA PHE A 245 -6.20 -29.61 -11.52
C PHE A 245 -7.14 -28.64 -10.82
N ALA A 246 -7.48 -28.94 -9.58
CA ALA A 246 -8.28 -28.08 -8.71
C ALA A 246 -7.64 -28.00 -7.32
N SER A 247 -7.51 -26.80 -6.79
CA SER A 247 -7.12 -26.59 -5.39
C SER A 247 -8.33 -26.31 -4.54
N ALA A 248 -8.45 -27.01 -3.43
CA ALA A 248 -9.52 -26.83 -2.47
C ALA A 248 -8.95 -26.67 -1.06
N CYS A 249 -9.79 -26.22 -0.10
CA CYS A 249 -9.38 -26.14 1.31
C CYS A 249 -8.97 -27.51 1.89
N SER A 250 -9.39 -28.59 1.25
CA SER A 250 -9.02 -29.97 1.60
C SER A 250 -7.74 -30.50 0.92
N GLY A 251 -7.15 -29.76 -0.02
CA GLY A 251 -5.92 -30.09 -0.75
C GLY A 251 -6.02 -29.88 -2.25
N ILE A 252 -5.01 -30.37 -3.00
CA ILE A 252 -5.01 -30.31 -4.46
C ILE A 252 -5.54 -31.63 -5.02
N TYR A 253 -6.34 -31.54 -6.06
CA TYR A 253 -6.96 -32.65 -6.77
C TYR A 253 -6.59 -32.62 -8.25
N LYS A 254 -6.50 -33.79 -8.85
CA LYS A 254 -6.27 -33.98 -10.29
C LYS A 254 -7.34 -34.89 -10.89
N SER A 255 -7.88 -34.47 -12.01
CA SER A 255 -8.72 -35.25 -12.90
C SER A 255 -7.94 -35.65 -14.16
N GLN A 256 -8.25 -36.81 -14.74
CA GLN A 256 -7.75 -37.27 -16.05
C GLN A 256 -8.89 -37.51 -17.05
N ASN A 257 -10.12 -37.08 -16.69
CA ASN A 257 -11.33 -37.28 -17.48
C ASN A 257 -12.19 -35.98 -17.47
N ALA A 258 -11.51 -34.85 -17.69
CA ALA A 258 -12.15 -33.54 -17.84
C ALA A 258 -13.05 -33.16 -16.66
N GLY A 259 -12.65 -33.50 -15.42
CA GLY A 259 -13.37 -33.15 -14.20
C GLY A 259 -14.45 -34.11 -13.75
N GLU A 260 -14.73 -35.20 -14.49
CA GLU A 260 -15.75 -36.18 -14.11
C GLU A 260 -15.43 -36.93 -12.81
N THR A 261 -14.14 -37.17 -12.54
CA THR A 261 -13.64 -37.68 -11.28
C THR A 261 -12.31 -37.08 -10.91
N PHE A 262 -12.12 -36.82 -9.64
CA PHE A 262 -10.90 -36.28 -9.08
C PHE A 262 -10.21 -37.27 -8.13
N GLN A 263 -8.89 -37.21 -8.09
CA GLN A 263 -8.05 -37.90 -7.13
C GLN A 263 -7.21 -36.88 -6.36
N LYS A 264 -7.24 -36.98 -5.01
CA LYS A 264 -6.44 -36.11 -4.17
C LYS A 264 -4.96 -36.39 -4.35
N ILE A 265 -4.20 -35.34 -4.65
CA ILE A 265 -2.74 -35.39 -4.74
C ILE A 265 -2.15 -35.53 -3.33
N GLN A 266 -1.10 -36.34 -3.19
CA GLN A 266 -0.37 -36.53 -1.95
C GLN A 266 0.92 -35.72 -1.93
N GLY A 267 1.52 -35.54 -0.75
CA GLY A 267 2.85 -34.94 -0.59
C GLY A 267 2.88 -33.49 -0.11
N MET A 268 1.72 -32.83 0.00
CA MET A 268 1.63 -31.51 0.62
C MET A 268 1.09 -31.63 2.05
N PRO A 269 1.68 -30.93 3.05
CA PRO A 269 1.19 -30.96 4.42
C PRO A 269 -0.17 -30.26 4.52
N PHE A 270 -0.94 -30.66 5.53
CA PHE A 270 -2.27 -30.12 5.78
C PHE A 270 -2.26 -28.60 6.07
N SER A 271 -1.17 -28.05 6.61
CA SER A 271 -1.00 -26.63 6.87
C SER A 271 -0.91 -25.80 5.59
N ALA A 272 -0.29 -26.32 4.52
CA ALA A 272 -0.16 -25.67 3.21
C ALA A 272 -1.40 -25.86 2.29
N ARG A 273 -2.54 -26.25 2.83
CA ARG A 273 -3.74 -26.61 2.05
C ARG A 273 -4.45 -25.45 1.36
N ARG A 274 -4.31 -24.21 1.86
CA ARG A 274 -4.90 -23.02 1.20
C ARG A 274 -4.03 -22.63 0.01
N THR A 275 -4.23 -23.31 -1.11
CA THR A 275 -3.59 -23.03 -2.38
C THR A 275 -4.41 -21.98 -3.12
N ARG A 276 -3.94 -20.73 -3.12
CA ARG A 276 -4.63 -19.61 -3.77
C ARG A 276 -4.58 -19.68 -5.28
N VAL A 277 -3.48 -20.18 -5.83
CA VAL A 277 -3.26 -20.25 -7.27
C VAL A 277 -2.58 -21.55 -7.68
N LEU A 278 -3.06 -22.14 -8.78
CA LEU A 278 -2.36 -23.15 -9.56
C LEU A 278 -1.91 -22.55 -10.88
N LYS A 279 -0.67 -22.81 -11.29
CA LYS A 279 -0.13 -22.34 -12.56
C LYS A 279 0.67 -23.44 -13.24
N GLN A 280 0.30 -23.79 -14.46
CA GLN A 280 1.05 -24.72 -15.30
C GLN A 280 2.12 -23.98 -16.07
N ASP A 281 3.29 -24.60 -16.22
CA ASP A 281 4.34 -24.10 -17.11
C ASP A 281 3.86 -24.23 -18.57
N PRO A 282 3.85 -23.13 -19.34
CA PRO A 282 3.31 -23.14 -20.70
C PRO A 282 4.13 -23.98 -21.68
N ALA A 283 5.42 -24.21 -21.41
CA ALA A 283 6.30 -25.00 -22.27
C ALA A 283 6.39 -26.48 -21.83
N ASN A 284 6.12 -26.77 -20.54
CA ASN A 284 6.18 -28.13 -19.99
C ASN A 284 5.01 -28.43 -19.06
N PRO A 285 3.91 -29.00 -19.53
CA PRO A 285 2.72 -29.29 -18.73
C PRO A 285 2.95 -30.23 -17.52
N ALA A 286 4.06 -30.92 -17.45
CA ALA A 286 4.43 -31.72 -16.27
C ALA A 286 4.86 -30.86 -15.07
N ILE A 287 5.20 -29.59 -15.31
CA ILE A 287 5.54 -28.64 -14.28
C ILE A 287 4.27 -27.86 -13.90
N VAL A 288 3.90 -27.95 -12.62
CA VAL A 288 2.80 -27.16 -12.05
C VAL A 288 3.30 -26.52 -10.76
N TYR A 289 2.95 -25.27 -10.59
CA TYR A 289 3.20 -24.47 -9.39
C TYR A 289 1.91 -24.33 -8.58
N ALA A 290 2.03 -24.38 -7.26
CA ALA A 290 0.95 -24.16 -6.32
C ALA A 290 1.37 -23.06 -5.31
N GLY A 291 0.79 -21.88 -5.47
CA GLY A 291 0.98 -20.76 -4.56
C GLY A 291 0.08 -20.91 -3.34
N THR A 292 0.69 -21.03 -2.16
CA THR A 292 -0.03 -21.30 -0.91
C THR A 292 0.20 -20.22 0.15
N THR A 293 -0.49 -20.33 1.27
CA THR A 293 -0.23 -19.52 2.48
C THR A 293 1.04 -19.94 3.21
N GLU A 294 1.70 -21.02 2.78
CA GLU A 294 2.95 -21.54 3.35
C GLU A 294 3.97 -21.85 2.25
N GLY A 295 4.26 -20.86 1.41
CA GLY A 295 5.25 -20.93 0.35
C GLY A 295 4.70 -21.38 -1.01
N LEU A 296 5.63 -21.39 -1.97
CA LEU A 296 5.43 -21.97 -3.30
C LEU A 296 5.79 -23.43 -3.30
N TRP A 297 4.90 -24.25 -3.83
CA TRP A 297 5.14 -25.67 -4.09
C TRP A 297 5.25 -25.92 -5.59
N LYS A 298 6.13 -26.82 -5.98
CA LYS A 298 6.38 -27.18 -7.38
C LYS A 298 6.37 -28.69 -7.57
N THR A 299 5.73 -29.13 -8.64
CA THR A 299 5.87 -30.49 -9.19
C THR A 299 6.54 -30.43 -10.55
N ILE A 300 7.29 -31.49 -10.91
CA ILE A 300 7.91 -31.66 -12.23
C ILE A 300 7.46 -32.97 -12.92
N ASP A 301 6.54 -33.69 -12.30
CA ASP A 301 6.05 -35.01 -12.72
C ASP A 301 4.51 -35.06 -12.80
N ALA A 302 3.91 -33.93 -13.18
CA ALA A 302 2.47 -33.76 -13.34
C ALA A 302 1.67 -34.07 -12.06
N GLY A 303 2.21 -33.68 -10.90
CA GLY A 303 1.52 -33.75 -9.62
C GLY A 303 1.72 -35.04 -8.83
N LYS A 304 2.66 -35.91 -9.21
CA LYS A 304 2.95 -37.11 -8.42
C LYS A 304 3.75 -36.80 -7.16
N THR A 305 4.74 -35.91 -7.28
CA THR A 305 5.54 -35.41 -6.15
C THR A 305 5.55 -33.88 -6.12
N TRP A 306 5.55 -33.31 -4.90
CA TRP A 306 5.56 -31.86 -4.67
C TRP A 306 6.67 -31.48 -3.71
N ASN A 307 7.41 -30.45 -4.04
CA ASN A 307 8.47 -29.88 -3.20
C ASN A 307 8.21 -28.40 -2.97
N ARG A 308 8.35 -27.94 -1.73
CA ARG A 308 8.33 -26.51 -1.42
C ARG A 308 9.65 -25.89 -1.87
N VAL A 309 9.56 -24.75 -2.59
CA VAL A 309 10.70 -24.09 -3.22
C VAL A 309 10.92 -22.66 -2.70
N THR A 310 10.11 -22.20 -1.73
CA THR A 310 10.33 -20.95 -1.00
C THR A 310 10.28 -21.18 0.51
N ASP A 311 10.64 -20.15 1.28
CA ASP A 311 10.40 -20.11 2.71
C ASP A 311 8.89 -20.26 3.01
N PRO A 312 8.50 -20.97 4.09
CA PRO A 312 7.09 -21.11 4.48
C PRO A 312 6.39 -19.81 4.84
N GLU A 313 7.13 -18.78 5.27
CA GLU A 313 6.56 -17.45 5.59
C GLU A 313 6.14 -16.66 4.35
N VAL A 314 6.54 -17.08 3.16
CA VAL A 314 6.13 -16.45 1.89
C VAL A 314 4.71 -16.88 1.54
N VAL A 315 3.75 -15.96 1.65
CA VAL A 315 2.38 -16.17 1.18
C VAL A 315 2.29 -15.78 -0.29
N VAL A 316 1.98 -16.75 -1.15
CA VAL A 316 1.94 -16.55 -2.61
C VAL A 316 0.50 -16.31 -3.08
N ASN A 317 0.27 -15.16 -3.70
CA ASN A 317 -1.02 -14.74 -4.25
C ASN A 317 -1.18 -15.15 -5.71
N ASP A 318 -0.11 -14.97 -6.52
CA ASP A 318 -0.11 -15.34 -7.94
C ASP A 318 1.27 -15.82 -8.39
N VAL A 319 1.30 -16.58 -9.48
CA VAL A 319 2.51 -17.15 -10.10
C VAL A 319 2.50 -16.84 -11.59
N MET A 320 3.57 -16.24 -12.09
CA MET A 320 3.79 -15.98 -13.50
C MET A 320 5.01 -16.77 -14.00
N VAL A 321 4.86 -17.47 -15.11
CA VAL A 321 5.96 -18.18 -15.80
C VAL A 321 6.14 -17.56 -17.17
N ASP A 322 7.38 -17.16 -17.53
CA ASP A 322 7.67 -16.59 -18.84
C ASP A 322 7.48 -17.68 -19.94
N PRO A 323 6.57 -17.47 -20.90
CA PRO A 323 6.27 -18.47 -21.92
C PRO A 323 7.44 -18.76 -22.87
N ARG A 324 8.43 -17.86 -22.93
CA ARG A 324 9.65 -18.05 -23.75
C ARG A 324 10.75 -18.79 -22.98
N ASN A 325 10.67 -18.78 -21.65
CA ASN A 325 11.73 -19.31 -20.79
C ASN A 325 11.20 -19.76 -19.44
N SER A 326 10.92 -21.05 -19.27
CA SER A 326 10.44 -21.66 -18.03
C SER A 326 11.39 -21.52 -16.83
N MET A 327 12.63 -21.09 -17.05
CA MET A 327 13.56 -20.78 -15.95
C MET A 327 13.21 -19.46 -15.25
N ARG A 328 12.41 -18.60 -15.88
CA ARG A 328 11.98 -17.33 -15.35
C ARG A 328 10.59 -17.44 -14.75
N VAL A 329 10.53 -17.37 -13.43
CA VAL A 329 9.30 -17.47 -12.63
C VAL A 329 9.20 -16.26 -11.70
N MET A 330 8.03 -15.64 -11.64
CA MET A 330 7.76 -14.53 -10.74
C MET A 330 6.58 -14.85 -9.84
N LEU A 331 6.64 -14.35 -8.60
CA LEU A 331 5.60 -14.53 -7.60
C LEU A 331 5.06 -13.17 -7.17
N ALA A 332 3.75 -13.06 -7.15
CA ALA A 332 3.04 -12.04 -6.39
C ALA A 332 2.89 -12.53 -4.95
N THR A 333 3.29 -11.72 -3.98
CA THR A 333 3.25 -12.14 -2.56
C THR A 333 2.49 -11.15 -1.68
N ASP A 334 2.05 -11.63 -0.54
CA ASP A 334 1.23 -10.85 0.41
C ASP A 334 2.01 -9.69 1.06
N ARG A 335 3.35 -9.78 1.21
CA ARG A 335 4.17 -8.76 1.90
C ARG A 335 5.59 -8.60 1.36
N ALA A 336 6.11 -9.63 0.67
CA ALA A 336 7.47 -9.58 0.13
C ALA A 336 7.57 -8.81 -1.19
N GLY A 337 6.44 -8.34 -1.74
CA GLY A 337 6.38 -7.76 -3.06
C GLY A 337 6.45 -8.83 -4.15
N VAL A 338 7.23 -8.54 -5.17
CA VAL A 338 7.54 -9.46 -6.27
C VAL A 338 8.82 -10.23 -5.93
N LEU A 339 8.77 -11.55 -6.02
CA LEU A 339 9.95 -12.42 -5.98
C LEU A 339 10.19 -12.97 -7.37
N ALA A 340 11.44 -12.91 -7.85
CA ALA A 340 11.82 -13.37 -9.18
C ALA A 340 12.88 -14.48 -9.10
N SER A 341 12.69 -15.51 -9.93
CA SER A 341 13.62 -16.61 -10.17
C SER A 341 14.08 -16.59 -11.62
N THR A 342 15.35 -16.92 -11.86
CA THR A 342 15.92 -17.12 -13.19
C THR A 342 16.50 -18.53 -13.37
N ASP A 343 16.24 -19.42 -12.40
CA ASP A 343 16.77 -20.78 -12.33
C ASP A 343 15.65 -21.84 -12.21
N GLY A 344 14.45 -21.50 -12.68
CA GLY A 344 13.30 -22.42 -12.67
C GLY A 344 12.72 -22.64 -11.26
N ALA A 345 12.70 -21.62 -10.44
CA ALA A 345 12.22 -21.64 -9.07
C ALA A 345 13.06 -22.49 -8.11
N HIS A 346 14.38 -22.60 -8.31
CA HIS A 346 15.28 -23.17 -7.30
C HIS A 346 15.67 -22.13 -6.26
N SER A 347 15.78 -20.85 -6.69
CA SER A 347 15.99 -19.72 -5.80
C SER A 347 15.17 -18.51 -6.24
N PHE A 348 14.91 -17.60 -5.30
CA PHE A 348 14.17 -16.37 -5.53
C PHE A 348 14.92 -15.18 -4.93
N LEU A 349 14.88 -14.06 -5.65
CA LEU A 349 15.35 -12.77 -5.18
C LEU A 349 14.20 -11.76 -5.21
N THR A 350 14.26 -10.76 -4.35
CA THR A 350 13.30 -9.63 -4.40
C THR A 350 13.48 -8.84 -5.69
N SER A 351 12.39 -8.46 -6.32
CA SER A 351 12.32 -7.71 -7.57
C SER A 351 11.38 -6.53 -7.44
N ASN A 352 11.67 -5.64 -6.48
CA ASN A 352 10.77 -4.60 -5.99
C ASN A 352 11.21 -3.17 -6.33
N HIS A 353 12.31 -2.97 -7.04
CA HIS A 353 12.84 -1.63 -7.27
C HIS A 353 11.80 -0.71 -7.94
N GLY A 354 11.48 0.39 -7.26
CA GLY A 354 10.44 1.34 -7.68
C GLY A 354 9.00 0.88 -7.42
N TYR A 355 8.80 -0.33 -6.89
CA TYR A 355 7.50 -0.80 -6.39
C TYR A 355 7.42 -0.60 -4.89
N THR A 356 6.51 0.25 -4.44
CA THR A 356 6.22 0.44 -3.02
C THR A 356 4.73 0.32 -2.76
N HIS A 357 4.37 -0.57 -1.84
CA HIS A 357 3.01 -0.77 -1.36
C HIS A 357 3.03 -1.10 0.13
N ARG A 358 3.63 -0.18 0.92
CA ARG A 358 3.82 -0.32 2.37
C ARG A 358 3.12 0.79 3.13
N TYR A 359 2.53 0.45 4.28
CA TYR A 359 1.96 1.42 5.19
C TYR A 359 3.03 1.98 6.12
N VAL A 360 3.50 3.19 5.82
CA VAL A 360 4.45 3.92 6.65
C VAL A 360 3.71 4.81 7.65
N THR A 361 4.05 4.66 8.93
CA THR A 361 3.44 5.39 10.06
C THR A 361 4.37 6.40 10.68
N ALA A 362 5.68 6.18 10.60
CA ALA A 362 6.70 7.05 11.20
C ALA A 362 7.80 7.38 10.20
N ILE A 363 8.23 8.64 10.22
CA ILE A 363 9.39 9.14 9.47
C ILE A 363 10.32 9.82 10.47
N LEU A 364 11.59 9.48 10.44
CA LEU A 364 12.62 10.07 11.28
C LEU A 364 13.87 10.35 10.46
N ALA A 365 14.30 11.61 10.40
CA ALA A 365 15.62 11.99 9.91
C ALA A 365 16.66 11.84 11.01
N ASP A 366 17.85 11.33 10.69
CA ASP A 366 18.97 11.28 11.62
C ASP A 366 19.46 12.70 11.92
N LYS A 367 19.70 13.00 13.21
CA LYS A 367 20.11 14.33 13.65
C LYS A 367 21.56 14.69 13.30
N SER A 368 22.38 13.69 13.03
CA SER A 368 23.83 13.83 12.78
C SER A 368 24.22 13.64 11.32
N ASP A 369 23.44 12.86 10.56
CA ASP A 369 23.67 12.57 9.14
C ASP A 369 22.41 12.87 8.32
N PRO A 370 22.42 13.94 7.53
CA PRO A 370 21.25 14.34 6.73
C PRO A 370 20.83 13.30 5.69
N ASN A 371 21.74 12.43 5.22
CA ASN A 371 21.41 11.40 4.25
C ASN A 371 20.77 10.16 4.88
N THR A 372 20.84 10.04 6.22
CA THR A 372 20.26 8.90 6.93
C THR A 372 18.84 9.20 7.40
N MET A 373 17.92 8.31 7.04
CA MET A 373 16.53 8.35 7.44
C MET A 373 16.04 6.99 7.89
N TYR A 374 15.04 6.98 8.78
CA TYR A 374 14.38 5.78 9.27
C TYR A 374 12.87 5.91 9.06
N VAL A 375 12.23 4.80 8.71
CA VAL A 375 10.77 4.73 8.65
C VAL A 375 10.25 3.53 9.42
N GLY A 376 9.08 3.70 10.05
CA GLY A 376 8.32 2.64 10.71
C GLY A 376 7.20 2.15 9.81
N VAL A 377 7.12 0.83 9.64
CA VAL A 377 6.13 0.14 8.81
C VAL A 377 5.24 -0.73 9.67
N VAL A 378 3.96 -0.79 9.33
CA VAL A 378 2.95 -1.64 9.99
C VAL A 378 2.35 -2.63 9.00
N ASN A 379 1.74 -3.70 9.52
CA ASN A 379 1.02 -4.77 8.81
C ASN A 379 1.88 -5.74 7.99
N ASP A 380 3.20 -5.57 7.93
CA ASP A 380 4.09 -6.42 7.13
C ASP A 380 4.77 -7.54 7.93
N ARG A 381 4.49 -7.66 9.24
CA ARG A 381 5.07 -8.68 10.14
C ARG A 381 6.61 -8.71 10.06
N GLU A 382 7.19 -9.90 9.84
CA GLU A 382 8.65 -10.09 9.75
C GLU A 382 9.31 -9.30 8.59
N LEU A 383 8.54 -8.92 7.59
CA LEU A 383 8.99 -8.13 6.44
C LEU A 383 8.78 -6.62 6.62
N GLY A 384 8.25 -6.21 7.78
CA GLY A 384 8.00 -4.83 8.18
C GLY A 384 8.96 -4.31 9.25
N GLY A 385 8.43 -3.52 10.19
CA GLY A 385 9.17 -2.94 11.30
C GLY A 385 9.89 -1.66 10.92
N VAL A 386 11.21 -1.58 11.05
CA VAL A 386 12.02 -0.39 10.76
C VAL A 386 12.84 -0.60 9.49
N PHE A 387 12.84 0.39 8.62
CA PHE A 387 13.77 0.48 7.48
C PHE A 387 14.67 1.70 7.64
N VAL A 388 15.91 1.59 7.15
CA VAL A 388 16.90 2.68 7.12
C VAL A 388 17.32 2.93 5.68
N SER A 389 17.36 4.20 5.31
CA SER A 389 18.05 4.71 4.12
C SER A 389 19.28 5.49 4.57
N ARG A 390 20.39 5.42 3.81
CA ARG A 390 21.63 6.16 4.02
C ARG A 390 21.99 7.07 2.84
N ASP A 391 21.07 7.23 1.92
CA ASP A 391 21.20 7.95 0.64
C ASP A 391 19.97 8.82 0.33
N ALA A 392 19.43 9.45 1.38
CA ALA A 392 18.29 10.36 1.31
C ALA A 392 17.01 9.70 0.72
N GLY A 393 16.80 8.41 1.00
CA GLY A 393 15.59 7.68 0.61
C GLY A 393 15.65 6.96 -0.72
N GLN A 394 16.80 6.94 -1.41
CA GLN A 394 16.92 6.26 -2.69
C GLN A 394 16.92 4.73 -2.56
N HIS A 395 17.54 4.21 -1.49
CA HIS A 395 17.54 2.79 -1.17
C HIS A 395 17.24 2.56 0.30
N TRP A 396 16.52 1.49 0.59
CA TRP A 396 16.09 1.13 1.92
C TRP A 396 16.55 -0.27 2.30
N ILE A 397 17.00 -0.41 3.52
CA ILE A 397 17.40 -1.69 4.10
C ILE A 397 16.57 -1.93 5.36
N GLN A 398 15.96 -3.10 5.47
CA GLN A 398 15.26 -3.48 6.69
C GLN A 398 16.23 -3.56 7.87
N ASN A 399 15.88 -2.90 8.97
CA ASN A 399 16.66 -2.86 10.22
C ASN A 399 15.75 -3.22 11.40
N SER A 400 15.19 -4.43 11.39
CA SER A 400 14.13 -4.87 12.29
C SER A 400 14.52 -6.02 13.21
N LYS A 401 15.79 -6.45 13.20
CA LYS A 401 16.26 -7.56 14.05
C LYS A 401 16.00 -7.25 15.53
N GLY A 402 15.30 -8.15 16.24
CA GLY A 402 14.87 -7.97 17.63
C GLY A 402 13.48 -7.35 17.80
N LEU A 403 12.85 -6.88 16.71
CA LEU A 403 11.44 -6.42 16.73
C LEU A 403 10.45 -7.57 16.56
N ASP A 404 10.87 -8.74 16.06
CA ASP A 404 10.06 -9.97 15.93
C ASP A 404 8.70 -9.73 15.28
N GLY A 405 8.70 -9.12 14.09
CA GLY A 405 7.49 -8.86 13.30
C GLY A 405 6.52 -7.83 13.88
N ARG A 406 6.99 -6.97 14.78
CA ARG A 406 6.14 -5.92 15.38
C ARG A 406 5.89 -4.77 14.44
N ASP A 407 4.66 -4.26 14.47
CA ASP A 407 4.27 -3.00 13.86
C ASP A 407 4.94 -1.81 14.57
N VAL A 408 5.52 -0.88 13.83
CA VAL A 408 6.18 0.30 14.38
C VAL A 408 5.37 1.55 14.10
N PHE A 409 4.77 2.15 15.14
CA PHE A 409 3.89 3.33 15.01
C PHE A 409 4.63 4.65 15.14
N THR A 410 5.73 4.70 15.89
CA THR A 410 6.50 5.92 16.12
C THR A 410 7.98 5.62 16.26
N LEU A 411 8.81 6.55 15.78
CA LEU A 411 10.26 6.51 15.87
C LEU A 411 10.76 7.85 16.40
N LYS A 412 11.71 7.81 17.34
CA LYS A 412 12.40 8.98 17.90
C LYS A 412 13.89 8.71 18.02
N GLN A 413 14.67 9.77 17.93
CA GLN A 413 16.11 9.70 18.22
C GLN A 413 16.42 10.49 19.50
N ALA A 414 17.04 9.83 20.45
CA ALA A 414 17.55 10.44 21.67
C ALA A 414 18.76 11.35 21.39
N SER A 415 19.14 12.19 22.36
CA SER A 415 20.28 13.10 22.22
C SER A 415 21.65 12.40 22.11
N ASN A 416 21.75 11.17 22.59
CA ASN A 416 22.93 10.30 22.49
C ASN A 416 22.97 9.48 21.18
N GLY A 417 22.07 9.72 20.24
CA GLY A 417 22.01 9.03 18.94
C GLY A 417 21.24 7.71 18.95
N GLU A 418 20.79 7.20 20.10
CA GLU A 418 19.96 5.99 20.18
C GLU A 418 18.59 6.20 19.52
N LEU A 419 18.08 5.17 18.87
CA LEU A 419 16.74 5.17 18.28
C LEU A 419 15.77 4.49 19.24
N VAL A 420 14.56 5.05 19.34
CA VAL A 420 13.47 4.50 20.16
C VAL A 420 12.26 4.25 19.25
N ALA A 421 11.73 3.03 19.28
CA ALA A 421 10.56 2.61 18.55
C ALA A 421 9.39 2.31 19.48
N GLY A 422 8.22 2.88 19.19
CA GLY A 422 6.95 2.48 19.78
C GLY A 422 6.22 1.51 18.87
N THR A 423 5.82 0.36 19.44
CA THR A 423 5.28 -0.75 18.66
C THR A 423 3.86 -1.14 19.09
N ASN A 424 3.23 -2.08 18.38
CA ASN A 424 1.97 -2.70 18.79
C ASN A 424 2.09 -3.44 20.12
N ARG A 425 3.31 -3.70 20.61
CA ARG A 425 3.54 -4.39 21.88
C ARG A 425 4.82 -3.88 22.57
N GLY A 426 4.71 -2.73 23.25
CA GLY A 426 5.79 -2.12 24.01
C GLY A 426 6.74 -1.26 23.18
N MET A 427 7.85 -0.91 23.80
CA MET A 427 8.91 -0.05 23.27
C MET A 427 10.23 -0.79 23.11
N PHE A 428 11.01 -0.34 22.12
CA PHE A 428 12.32 -0.90 21.82
C PHE A 428 13.33 0.22 21.61
N ILE A 429 14.59 -0.07 21.92
CA ILE A 429 15.71 0.82 21.69
C ILE A 429 16.75 0.13 20.81
N LEU A 430 17.30 0.88 19.86
CA LEU A 430 18.50 0.50 19.13
C LEU A 430 19.63 1.39 19.61
N ALA A 431 20.53 0.82 20.38
CA ALA A 431 21.72 1.53 20.86
C ALA A 431 22.64 1.94 19.70
N GLN A 432 23.41 2.98 19.88
CA GLN A 432 24.36 3.43 18.86
C GLN A 432 25.31 2.30 18.47
N HIS A 433 25.46 2.05 17.16
CA HIS A 433 26.24 0.94 16.59
C HIS A 433 25.70 -0.47 16.86
N ALA A 434 24.57 -0.63 17.54
CA ALA A 434 23.92 -1.93 17.67
C ALA A 434 23.24 -2.35 16.35
N THR A 435 23.13 -3.66 16.16
CA THR A 435 22.45 -4.26 14.99
C THR A 435 21.12 -4.91 15.37
N GLU A 436 20.73 -4.83 16.65
CA GLU A 436 19.54 -5.50 17.16
C GLU A 436 18.82 -4.60 18.18
N TRP A 437 17.51 -4.51 18.02
CA TRP A 437 16.61 -3.80 18.91
C TRP A 437 16.44 -4.56 20.23
N SER A 438 16.44 -3.84 21.32
CA SER A 438 16.24 -4.39 22.67
C SER A 438 15.00 -3.78 23.33
N PRO A 439 14.20 -4.56 24.07
CA PRO A 439 13.01 -4.03 24.73
C PRO A 439 13.37 -3.11 25.90
N ILE A 440 12.61 -2.02 26.08
CA ILE A 440 12.72 -1.06 27.19
C ILE A 440 11.36 -0.93 27.89
N ASN A 441 10.81 -2.04 28.35
CA ASN A 441 9.43 -2.18 28.79
C ASN A 441 9.24 -2.32 30.31
N ASP A 442 10.29 -2.06 31.12
CA ASP A 442 10.20 -2.20 32.57
C ASP A 442 9.39 -1.06 33.19
N ILE A 443 8.22 -1.40 33.76
CA ILE A 443 7.37 -0.48 34.51
C ILE A 443 7.68 -0.67 35.99
N VAL A 444 8.08 0.42 36.67
CA VAL A 444 8.36 0.43 38.09
C VAL A 444 7.29 1.22 38.83
N ASN A 445 6.45 0.53 39.58
CA ASN A 445 5.44 1.13 40.45
C ASN A 445 5.97 1.15 41.89
N ARG A 446 6.01 2.31 42.51
CA ARG A 446 6.38 2.45 43.91
C ARG A 446 5.14 2.38 44.78
N THR A 447 4.95 1.26 45.46
CA THR A 447 3.88 1.08 46.45
C THR A 447 4.43 1.30 47.85
N GLY A 448 3.87 2.22 48.63
CA GLY A 448 4.21 2.47 50.02
C GLY A 448 3.64 3.77 50.56
N SER A 449 3.06 3.72 51.75
CA SER A 449 2.58 4.90 52.45
C SER A 449 3.75 5.70 53.00
N ARG A 450 3.74 7.04 52.81
CA ARG A 450 4.71 7.99 53.40
C ARG A 450 4.84 7.93 54.94
N TYR A 451 4.01 7.15 55.64
CA TYR A 451 3.89 7.09 57.08
C TYR A 451 4.41 5.81 57.72
N VAL A 452 4.93 4.85 56.97
CA VAL A 452 5.50 3.61 57.53
C VAL A 452 6.98 3.52 57.18
N LYS A 453 7.86 3.39 58.20
CA LYS A 453 9.31 3.21 58.09
C LYS A 453 9.77 1.88 57.44
N THR A 454 8.88 1.11 56.85
CA THR A 454 9.18 -0.09 56.07
C THR A 454 9.43 0.33 54.61
N GLY A 455 10.55 -0.04 54.04
CA GLY A 455 11.07 0.44 52.77
C GLY A 455 10.04 0.40 51.63
N GLN A 456 10.14 1.37 50.72
CA GLN A 456 9.37 1.38 49.50
C GLN A 456 9.68 0.09 48.72
N HIS A 457 8.67 -0.72 48.48
CA HIS A 457 8.81 -1.89 47.61
C HIS A 457 8.55 -1.43 46.15
N GLU A 458 9.53 -1.65 45.29
CA GLU A 458 9.38 -1.47 43.86
C GLU A 458 8.73 -2.73 43.31
N VAL A 459 7.63 -2.55 42.58
CA VAL A 459 6.93 -3.62 41.86
C VAL A 459 7.21 -3.43 40.38
N HIS A 460 7.88 -4.41 39.79
CA HIS A 460 8.20 -4.42 38.38
C HIS A 460 7.09 -5.14 37.57
N SER A 461 6.76 -4.59 36.44
CA SER A 461 5.87 -5.20 35.44
C SER A 461 6.35 -4.84 34.03
N ILE A 462 5.85 -5.54 33.02
CA ILE A 462 6.27 -5.34 31.63
C ILE A 462 5.18 -4.61 30.87
N LEU A 463 5.52 -3.51 30.18
CA LEU A 463 4.65 -2.81 29.28
C LEU A 463 4.44 -3.64 28.01
N THR A 464 3.22 -4.12 27.80
CA THR A 464 2.81 -4.88 26.61
C THR A 464 1.76 -4.15 25.76
N ALA A 465 1.39 -2.95 26.18
CA ALA A 465 0.41 -2.11 25.47
C ALA A 465 0.98 -1.58 24.15
N ARG A 466 0.10 -1.24 23.20
CA ARG A 466 0.47 -0.51 22.00
C ARG A 466 0.99 0.87 22.40
N VAL A 467 2.13 1.26 21.82
CA VAL A 467 2.74 2.59 21.97
C VAL A 467 2.52 3.38 20.69
N SER A 468 1.60 4.34 20.76
CA SER A 468 1.17 5.12 19.58
C SER A 468 2.10 6.29 19.27
N ASP A 469 2.68 6.92 20.31
CA ASP A 469 3.56 8.07 20.15
C ASP A 469 4.56 8.15 21.32
N ILE A 470 5.71 8.76 21.06
CA ILE A 470 6.76 8.99 22.03
C ILE A 470 7.23 10.43 21.92
N GLU A 471 7.46 11.08 23.05
CA GLU A 471 8.11 12.39 23.11
C GLU A 471 9.35 12.32 23.99
N ILE A 472 10.47 12.81 23.46
CA ILE A 472 11.78 12.78 24.15
C ILE A 472 12.21 14.22 24.44
N THR A 473 12.15 14.61 25.72
CA THR A 473 12.72 15.87 26.21
C THR A 473 14.08 15.61 26.87
N PRO A 474 14.90 16.63 27.14
CA PRO A 474 16.18 16.45 27.82
C PRO A 474 16.09 15.80 29.21
N THR A 475 14.97 15.93 29.89
CA THR A 475 14.77 15.45 31.28
C THR A 475 13.80 14.29 31.42
N THR A 476 12.89 14.12 30.45
CA THR A 476 11.80 13.16 30.59
C THR A 476 11.43 12.59 29.22
N TRP A 477 11.31 11.28 29.14
CA TRP A 477 10.69 10.61 28.00
C TRP A 477 9.25 10.30 28.35
N MET A 478 8.35 10.46 27.40
CA MET A 478 6.90 10.23 27.56
C MET A 478 6.41 9.30 26.46
N ALA A 479 5.58 8.33 26.81
CA ALA A 479 5.00 7.36 25.88
C ALA A 479 3.46 7.37 25.98
N ALA A 480 2.80 7.75 24.91
CA ALA A 480 1.35 7.65 24.75
C ALA A 480 0.99 6.22 24.34
N THR A 481 0.27 5.51 25.21
CA THR A 481 -0.03 4.08 25.00
C THR A 481 -1.51 3.77 25.15
N SER A 482 -1.91 2.57 24.71
CA SER A 482 -3.29 2.09 24.92
C SER A 482 -3.61 1.74 26.40
N ALA A 483 -2.62 1.75 27.30
CA ALA A 483 -2.79 1.51 28.73
C ALA A 483 -2.53 2.76 29.59
N GLY A 484 -2.39 3.93 28.96
CA GLY A 484 -2.15 5.18 29.66
C GLY A 484 -0.94 5.93 29.14
N LEU A 485 -0.53 6.98 29.86
CA LEU A 485 0.68 7.76 29.64
C LEU A 485 1.77 7.27 30.58
N PHE A 486 2.91 6.88 30.02
CA PHE A 486 4.09 6.45 30.79
C PHE A 486 5.22 7.47 30.64
N THR A 487 5.97 7.67 31.70
CA THR A 487 7.10 8.61 31.75
C THR A 487 8.35 7.91 32.27
N SER A 488 9.51 8.31 31.74
CA SER A 488 10.82 7.84 32.18
C SER A 488 11.74 9.05 32.41
N SER A 489 12.40 9.10 33.56
CA SER A 489 13.43 10.08 33.90
C SER A 489 14.87 9.53 33.80
N ASN A 490 15.02 8.29 33.34
CA ASN A 490 16.30 7.58 33.23
C ASN A 490 16.55 7.04 31.81
N GLN A 491 16.11 7.76 30.78
CA GLN A 491 16.32 7.45 29.35
C GLN A 491 15.72 6.09 28.95
N GLY A 492 14.51 5.81 29.40
CA GLY A 492 13.78 4.62 29.02
C GLY A 492 14.17 3.33 29.77
N LYS A 493 15.13 3.37 30.70
CA LYS A 493 15.53 2.18 31.47
C LYS A 493 14.40 1.64 32.35
N SER A 494 13.56 2.53 32.86
CA SER A 494 12.32 2.16 33.52
C SER A 494 11.27 3.24 33.32
N TRP A 495 10.01 2.85 33.44
CA TRP A 495 8.86 3.70 33.19
C TRP A 495 7.92 3.71 34.40
N ASN A 496 7.22 4.80 34.58
CA ASN A 496 6.15 4.95 35.57
C ASN A 496 4.96 5.65 34.91
N GLY A 497 3.76 5.23 35.16
CA GLY A 497 2.59 5.84 34.56
C GLY A 497 1.35 4.95 34.61
N GLY A 498 0.39 5.25 33.78
CA GLY A 498 -0.92 4.63 33.68
C GLY A 498 -1.97 5.62 33.23
N ALA A 499 -3.23 5.37 33.63
CA ALA A 499 -4.35 6.26 33.33
C ALA A 499 -4.11 7.67 33.89
N VAL A 500 -4.41 8.70 33.08
CA VAL A 500 -4.34 10.11 33.48
C VAL A 500 -5.76 10.66 33.51
N MET A 501 -6.20 11.17 34.67
CA MET A 501 -7.56 11.65 34.89
C MET A 501 -8.63 10.61 34.51
N GLY A 502 -8.34 9.31 34.74
CA GLY A 502 -9.21 8.20 34.37
C GLY A 502 -9.26 7.85 32.88
N LYS A 503 -8.43 8.49 32.06
CA LYS A 503 -8.34 8.23 30.62
C LYS A 503 -7.13 7.32 30.31
N GLU A 504 -7.34 6.44 29.37
CA GLU A 504 -6.35 5.52 28.79
C GLU A 504 -6.37 5.68 27.25
N ASP A 505 -5.73 4.82 26.50
CA ASP A 505 -5.64 4.82 25.03
C ASP A 505 -5.22 6.18 24.44
N PHE A 506 -4.08 6.68 24.93
CA PHE A 506 -3.48 7.88 24.35
C PHE A 506 -2.88 7.60 22.97
N VAL A 507 -3.16 8.49 22.02
CA VAL A 507 -2.73 8.39 20.62
C VAL A 507 -1.58 9.32 20.27
N SER A 508 -1.37 10.41 21.03
CA SER A 508 -0.30 11.37 20.75
C SER A 508 0.16 12.08 22.03
N VAL A 509 1.43 12.47 22.05
CA VAL A 509 2.05 13.29 23.10
C VAL A 509 3.03 14.27 22.49
N ARG A 510 3.00 15.55 22.90
CA ARG A 510 3.97 16.58 22.52
C ARG A 510 4.31 17.44 23.73
N ALA A 511 5.56 17.91 23.76
CA ALA A 511 6.05 18.80 24.80
C ALA A 511 6.81 20.00 24.23
N GLN A 512 6.59 21.17 24.83
CA GLN A 512 7.32 22.41 24.53
C GLN A 512 7.65 23.10 25.86
N GLY A 513 8.90 23.03 26.30
CA GLY A 513 9.31 23.43 27.63
C GLY A 513 8.56 22.66 28.72
N LYS A 514 7.77 23.37 29.57
CA LYS A 514 6.94 22.75 30.62
C LYS A 514 5.52 22.41 30.13
N LEU A 515 5.14 22.89 28.97
CA LEU A 515 3.83 22.63 28.40
C LEU A 515 3.85 21.25 27.76
N VAL A 516 2.91 20.40 28.16
CA VAL A 516 2.71 19.05 27.58
C VAL A 516 1.26 18.91 27.18
N ALA A 517 1.01 18.46 25.97
CA ALA A 517 -0.32 18.08 25.50
C ALA A 517 -0.33 16.58 25.14
N VAL A 518 -1.35 15.88 25.62
CA VAL A 518 -1.62 14.49 25.27
C VAL A 518 -3.04 14.34 24.78
N ALA A 519 -3.25 13.48 23.81
CA ALA A 519 -4.58 13.24 23.27
C ALA A 519 -4.96 11.76 23.35
N THR A 520 -6.22 11.51 23.73
CA THR A 520 -6.97 10.29 23.38
C THR A 520 -7.63 10.50 22.00
N ARG A 521 -8.49 9.59 21.58
CA ARG A 521 -9.27 9.79 20.35
C ARG A 521 -10.35 10.87 20.46
N SER A 522 -10.76 11.23 21.69
CA SER A 522 -11.87 12.15 21.95
C SER A 522 -11.51 13.36 22.82
N ASP A 523 -10.36 13.34 23.46
CA ASP A 523 -10.00 14.34 24.46
C ASP A 523 -8.57 14.81 24.31
N VAL A 524 -8.30 16.04 24.74
CA VAL A 524 -6.95 16.59 24.92
C VAL A 524 -6.74 16.97 26.36
N LEU A 525 -5.70 16.45 27.00
CA LEU A 525 -5.27 16.83 28.33
C LEU A 525 -4.01 17.69 28.23
N VAL A 526 -3.92 18.73 29.05
CA VAL A 526 -2.81 19.69 29.05
C VAL A 526 -2.19 19.78 30.44
N SER A 527 -0.86 19.70 30.47
CA SER A 527 -0.04 19.99 31.65
C SER A 527 0.81 21.22 31.40
N LYS A 528 0.96 22.10 32.41
CA LYS A 528 1.84 23.26 32.40
C LYS A 528 3.07 23.11 33.30
N ASP A 529 3.26 21.94 33.86
CA ASP A 529 4.30 21.62 34.84
C ASP A 529 5.03 20.31 34.50
N ASN A 530 5.21 20.04 33.20
CA ASN A 530 5.95 18.88 32.67
C ASN A 530 5.29 17.53 33.04
N GLY A 531 3.97 17.45 33.06
CA GLY A 531 3.22 16.23 33.28
C GLY A 531 2.94 15.90 34.75
N VAL A 532 3.20 16.82 35.69
CA VAL A 532 2.94 16.63 37.13
C VAL A 532 1.45 16.78 37.43
N THR A 533 0.81 17.82 36.91
CA THR A 533 -0.63 18.03 37.01
C THR A 533 -1.26 18.16 35.61
N TRP A 534 -2.51 17.75 35.52
CA TRP A 534 -3.22 17.71 34.25
C TRP A 534 -4.57 18.45 34.35
N GLN A 535 -4.95 19.07 33.26
CA GLN A 535 -6.26 19.69 33.06
C GLN A 535 -6.90 19.08 31.82
N ASP A 536 -8.19 18.76 31.92
CA ASP A 536 -9.01 18.42 30.76
C ASP A 536 -9.32 19.70 30.01
N SER A 537 -9.00 19.74 28.72
CA SER A 537 -9.18 20.96 27.93
C SER A 537 -10.61 21.18 27.44
N SER A 538 -11.58 20.38 27.87
CA SER A 538 -13.03 20.48 27.63
C SER A 538 -13.37 20.90 26.19
N LEU A 539 -13.33 19.99 25.27
CA LEU A 539 -13.71 20.24 23.87
C LEU A 539 -15.20 20.57 23.80
N SER A 540 -15.53 21.71 23.22
CA SER A 540 -16.91 22.22 23.11
C SER A 540 -17.76 21.48 22.08
N THR A 541 -17.13 20.68 21.21
CA THR A 541 -17.75 19.89 20.15
C THR A 541 -17.47 18.42 20.36
N SER A 542 -18.38 17.56 19.91
CA SER A 542 -18.17 16.11 19.93
C SER A 542 -17.06 15.74 18.94
N ILE A 543 -15.87 15.43 19.44
CA ILE A 543 -14.73 14.95 18.69
C ILE A 543 -14.61 13.45 18.95
N SER A 544 -14.43 12.66 17.91
CA SER A 544 -14.42 11.18 18.02
C SER A 544 -13.14 10.54 17.52
N SER A 545 -12.28 11.28 16.81
CA SER A 545 -11.16 10.70 16.11
C SER A 545 -9.96 11.65 15.98
N ILE A 546 -9.45 12.11 17.15
CA ILE A 546 -8.17 12.84 17.18
C ILE A 546 -7.06 11.94 16.69
N ARG A 547 -6.23 12.43 15.80
CA ARG A 547 -5.14 11.71 15.14
C ARG A 547 -3.77 12.10 15.68
N GLY A 548 -3.62 13.33 16.15
CA GLY A 548 -2.38 13.82 16.73
C GLY A 548 -2.49 15.25 17.21
N VAL A 549 -1.59 15.63 18.12
CA VAL A 549 -1.43 16.99 18.64
C VAL A 549 -0.12 17.58 18.16
N SER A 550 -0.07 18.92 18.06
CA SER A 550 1.14 19.70 17.78
C SER A 550 1.19 20.91 18.71
N ILE A 551 2.39 21.39 19.04
CA ILE A 551 2.62 22.59 19.85
C ILE A 551 3.59 23.48 19.11
N THR A 552 3.25 24.77 18.95
CA THR A 552 4.11 25.78 18.34
C THR A 552 5.15 26.32 19.34
N SER A 553 6.16 27.02 18.86
CA SER A 553 7.21 27.61 19.72
C SER A 553 6.68 28.59 20.74
N ASP A 554 5.56 29.27 20.45
CA ASP A 554 4.87 30.22 21.36
C ASP A 554 3.83 29.53 22.25
N GLY A 555 3.70 28.21 22.22
CA GLY A 555 2.87 27.42 23.13
C GLY A 555 1.40 27.28 22.72
N GLN A 556 1.03 27.59 21.48
CA GLN A 556 -0.29 27.25 20.98
C GLN A 556 -0.40 25.73 20.72
N ILE A 557 -1.54 25.15 21.08
CA ILE A 557 -1.79 23.71 20.91
C ILE A 557 -2.77 23.52 19.75
N MET A 558 -2.48 22.55 18.89
CA MET A 558 -3.36 22.16 17.79
C MET A 558 -3.59 20.66 17.77
N PHE A 559 -4.72 20.24 17.22
CA PHE A 559 -4.93 18.83 16.88
C PHE A 559 -5.61 18.67 15.54
N ALA A 560 -5.33 17.54 14.91
CA ALA A 560 -6.00 17.04 13.72
C ALA A 560 -7.01 15.97 14.09
N SER A 561 -8.18 15.98 13.46
CA SER A 561 -9.23 14.99 13.69
C SER A 561 -10.05 14.71 12.42
N ARG A 562 -10.95 13.73 12.51
CA ARG A 562 -11.96 13.49 11.46
C ARG A 562 -12.92 14.67 11.33
N GLU A 563 -13.19 15.38 12.42
CA GLU A 563 -14.10 16.53 12.49
C GLU A 563 -13.43 17.84 12.07
N GLY A 564 -12.16 17.80 11.66
CA GLY A 564 -11.39 18.95 11.20
C GLY A 564 -10.13 19.21 12.03
N ALA A 565 -9.60 20.41 11.92
CA ALA A 565 -8.44 20.88 12.66
C ALA A 565 -8.82 21.96 13.66
N PHE A 566 -8.26 21.89 14.86
CA PHE A 566 -8.57 22.82 15.96
C PHE A 566 -7.29 23.38 16.57
N ARG A 567 -7.34 24.64 17.01
CA ARG A 567 -6.25 25.29 17.73
C ARG A 567 -6.72 25.86 19.07
N SER A 568 -5.82 25.89 20.03
CA SER A 568 -5.98 26.62 21.29
C SER A 568 -4.84 27.60 21.46
N PRO A 569 -5.10 28.94 21.34
CA PRO A 569 -4.07 29.96 21.52
C PRO A 569 -3.71 30.20 22.98
N ASN A 570 -4.47 29.63 23.92
CA ASN A 570 -4.39 29.91 25.37
C ASN A 570 -4.00 28.67 26.20
N GLY A 571 -3.27 27.73 25.59
CA GLY A 571 -2.77 26.53 26.27
C GLY A 571 -3.86 25.58 26.77
N GLY A 572 -4.86 25.31 25.94
CA GLY A 572 -5.94 24.36 26.20
C GLY A 572 -7.19 24.94 26.86
N ALA A 573 -7.24 26.25 27.17
CA ALA A 573 -8.39 26.84 27.86
C ALA A 573 -9.59 27.16 26.94
N GLY A 574 -9.42 27.03 25.64
CA GLY A 574 -10.49 27.17 24.64
C GLY A 574 -10.00 26.73 23.27
N TRP A 575 -10.92 26.36 22.40
CA TRP A 575 -10.61 25.79 21.08
C TRP A 575 -11.35 26.54 19.97
N GLU A 576 -10.63 26.78 18.89
CA GLU A 576 -11.13 27.42 17.68
C GLU A 576 -10.99 26.40 16.51
N HIS A 577 -12.06 26.24 15.71
CA HIS A 577 -12.01 25.41 14.51
C HIS A 577 -11.29 26.18 13.39
N MET A 578 -10.28 25.57 12.80
CA MET A 578 -9.48 26.16 11.71
C MET A 578 -10.12 25.80 10.36
N GLN A 579 -10.89 26.73 9.78
CA GLN A 579 -11.64 26.51 8.54
C GLN A 579 -11.17 27.38 7.37
N ASN A 580 -10.42 28.45 7.64
CA ASN A 580 -10.02 29.41 6.60
C ASN A 580 -8.93 28.82 5.71
N GLY A 581 -9.34 28.19 4.61
CA GLY A 581 -8.46 27.54 3.62
C GLY A 581 -8.15 26.07 3.90
N LEU A 582 -8.64 25.47 5.01
CA LEU A 582 -8.60 24.03 5.27
C LEU A 582 -9.94 23.37 4.94
N PRO A 583 -9.94 22.06 4.61
CA PRO A 583 -11.17 21.25 4.61
C PRO A 583 -11.80 21.21 6.01
N ASP A 584 -13.13 21.23 6.06
CA ASP A 584 -13.90 21.20 7.32
C ASP A 584 -13.78 19.86 8.06
N LYS A 585 -13.29 18.81 7.41
CA LYS A 585 -13.22 17.44 7.92
C LYS A 585 -11.98 16.70 7.44
N ASN A 586 -11.71 15.56 8.09
CA ASN A 586 -10.73 14.55 7.67
C ASN A 586 -9.29 15.06 7.55
N ILE A 587 -8.88 15.93 8.49
CA ILE A 587 -7.48 16.34 8.62
C ILE A 587 -6.68 15.18 9.21
N SER A 588 -5.68 14.70 8.47
CA SER A 588 -4.87 13.52 8.84
C SER A 588 -3.73 13.87 9.79
N SER A 589 -3.09 15.01 9.61
CA SER A 589 -2.05 15.48 10.52
C SER A 589 -1.93 17.00 10.53
N ILE A 590 -1.37 17.53 11.61
CA ILE A 590 -0.83 18.90 11.72
C ILE A 590 0.57 18.79 12.30
N SER A 591 1.54 19.41 11.66
CA SER A 591 2.94 19.43 12.07
C SER A 591 3.45 20.87 12.10
N TYR A 592 4.26 21.20 13.12
CA TYR A 592 4.92 22.49 13.21
C TYR A 592 6.37 22.37 12.71
N ASP A 593 6.67 23.08 11.63
CA ASP A 593 8.01 23.25 11.10
C ASP A 593 8.72 24.38 11.85
N GLN A 594 9.54 24.01 12.85
CA GLN A 594 10.25 24.96 13.69
C GLN A 594 11.26 25.82 12.94
N ASN A 595 11.88 25.29 11.88
CA ASN A 595 12.90 25.99 11.12
C ASN A 595 12.30 27.15 10.30
N ASN A 596 11.13 26.93 9.72
CA ASN A 596 10.44 27.92 8.90
C ASN A 596 9.27 28.62 9.64
N GLN A 597 9.05 28.30 10.92
CA GLN A 597 7.98 28.84 11.77
C GLN A 597 6.59 28.78 11.10
N ARG A 598 6.27 27.65 10.47
CA ARG A 598 5.02 27.41 9.76
C ARG A 598 4.34 26.13 10.22
N LEU A 599 3.03 26.07 10.00
CA LEU A 599 2.26 24.85 10.17
C LEU A 599 2.03 24.17 8.82
N LEU A 600 2.10 22.85 8.82
CA LEU A 600 1.75 22.00 7.69
C LEU A 600 0.61 21.10 8.11
N ALA A 601 -0.39 20.93 7.24
CA ALA A 601 -1.51 20.02 7.46
C ALA A 601 -1.75 19.15 6.22
N THR A 602 -2.25 17.93 6.44
CA THR A 602 -2.66 17.02 5.38
C THR A 602 -4.08 16.54 5.61
N SER A 603 -4.76 16.17 4.53
CA SER A 603 -6.10 15.57 4.57
C SER A 603 -6.09 14.19 3.91
N THR A 604 -6.85 13.27 4.46
CA THR A 604 -7.00 11.92 3.88
C THR A 604 -7.78 11.91 2.57
N GLU A 605 -8.51 12.99 2.24
CA GLU A 605 -9.39 13.04 1.08
C GLU A 605 -8.77 13.74 -0.14
N THR A 606 -7.76 14.58 0.07
CA THR A 606 -7.36 15.53 -0.99
C THR A 606 -5.98 15.30 -1.58
N GLY A 607 -5.15 14.45 -0.99
CA GLY A 607 -3.76 14.28 -1.46
C GLY A 607 -2.92 15.58 -1.47
N VAL A 608 -3.33 16.60 -0.70
CA VAL A 608 -2.77 17.94 -0.73
C VAL A 608 -2.14 18.30 0.61
N VAL A 609 -1.03 19.03 0.58
CA VAL A 609 -0.45 19.67 1.75
C VAL A 609 -0.97 21.11 1.85
N PHE A 610 -1.44 21.48 3.02
CA PHE A 610 -1.83 22.86 3.37
C PHE A 610 -0.75 23.49 4.24
N GLU A 611 -0.48 24.77 4.03
CA GLU A 611 0.52 25.56 4.75
C GLU A 611 -0.12 26.78 5.40
N SER A 612 0.26 27.07 6.66
CA SER A 612 -0.09 28.29 7.37
C SER A 612 1.16 28.96 7.95
N GLN A 613 1.30 30.27 7.74
CA GLN A 613 2.38 31.10 8.27
C GLN A 613 1.90 32.03 9.42
N ASP A 614 0.64 31.91 9.82
CA ASP A 614 -0.02 32.78 10.83
C ASP A 614 -0.61 31.96 11.99
N ASN A 615 0.05 30.85 12.35
CA ASN A 615 -0.38 29.93 13.41
C ASN A 615 -1.80 29.39 13.23
N GLY A 616 -2.15 29.06 11.97
CA GLY A 616 -3.41 28.42 11.63
C GLY A 616 -4.62 29.34 11.50
N GLN A 617 -4.41 30.69 11.41
CA GLN A 617 -5.51 31.61 11.14
C GLN A 617 -5.99 31.58 9.70
N SER A 618 -5.04 31.34 8.78
CA SER A 618 -5.33 31.08 7.36
C SER A 618 -4.40 30.01 6.79
N TRP A 619 -4.88 29.33 5.76
CA TRP A 619 -4.18 28.23 5.14
C TRP A 619 -4.13 28.40 3.62
N THR A 620 -2.99 28.11 3.05
CA THR A 620 -2.79 28.05 1.60
C THR A 620 -2.76 26.61 1.15
N ARG A 621 -3.57 26.29 0.14
CA ARG A 621 -3.60 24.97 -0.47
C ARG A 621 -2.43 24.81 -1.43
N GLY A 622 -1.60 23.78 -1.25
CA GLY A 622 -0.55 23.37 -2.17
C GLY A 622 -1.07 22.61 -3.39
N PRO A 623 -0.18 22.19 -4.29
CA PRO A 623 -0.54 21.33 -5.42
C PRO A 623 -0.97 19.95 -4.93
N ASP A 624 -1.72 19.24 -5.78
CA ASP A 624 -2.05 17.84 -5.55
C ASP A 624 -0.80 16.98 -5.72
N THR A 625 -0.52 16.13 -4.75
CA THR A 625 0.66 15.26 -4.75
C THR A 625 0.46 13.98 -5.56
N GLY A 626 -0.78 13.63 -5.87
CA GLY A 626 -1.15 12.35 -6.50
C GLY A 626 -1.14 11.15 -5.53
N TYR A 627 -1.00 11.40 -4.22
CA TYR A 627 -0.93 10.35 -3.18
C TYR A 627 -1.84 10.66 -2.00
N PRO A 628 -2.47 9.65 -1.37
CA PRO A 628 -3.15 9.84 -0.09
C PRO A 628 -2.13 10.10 1.02
N LEU A 629 -2.22 11.25 1.70
CA LEU A 629 -1.25 11.66 2.70
C LEU A 629 -1.74 11.38 4.13
N ARG A 630 -0.82 10.88 4.97
CA ARG A 630 -1.09 10.62 6.40
C ARG A 630 -0.39 11.61 7.32
N ASN A 631 0.93 11.50 7.44
CA ASN A 631 1.74 12.37 8.27
C ASN A 631 2.67 13.20 7.39
N ILE A 632 2.89 14.44 7.77
CA ILE A 632 3.80 15.35 7.08
C ILE A 632 4.94 15.75 8.01
N SER A 633 6.15 15.75 7.48
CA SER A 633 7.37 16.19 8.15
C SER A 633 8.23 17.01 7.20
N VAL A 634 9.14 17.83 7.72
CA VAL A 634 10.17 18.50 6.93
C VAL A 634 11.51 17.83 7.20
N VAL A 635 12.12 17.31 6.16
CA VAL A 635 13.41 16.64 6.21
C VAL A 635 14.34 17.35 5.23
N GLN A 636 15.46 17.88 5.70
CA GLN A 636 16.42 18.62 4.87
C GLN A 636 15.81 19.81 4.10
N GLY A 637 14.82 20.48 4.69
CA GLY A 637 14.13 21.61 4.06
C GLY A 637 13.05 21.19 3.03
N ARG A 638 12.89 19.92 2.72
CA ARG A 638 11.87 19.37 1.81
C ARG A 638 10.73 18.76 2.59
N MET A 639 9.51 18.94 2.12
CA MET A 639 8.35 18.26 2.68
C MET A 639 8.36 16.78 2.30
N MET A 640 8.12 15.95 3.28
CA MET A 640 8.03 14.50 3.16
C MET A 640 6.79 14.01 3.89
N ALA A 641 6.01 13.17 3.25
CA ALA A 641 4.79 12.62 3.85
C ALA A 641 4.80 11.09 3.82
N SER A 642 4.23 10.49 4.85
CA SER A 642 3.89 9.07 4.83
C SER A 642 2.53 8.85 4.18
N THR A 643 2.38 7.70 3.56
CA THR A 643 1.14 7.28 2.91
C THR A 643 0.63 5.97 3.53
N PRO A 644 -0.64 5.63 3.35
CA PRO A 644 -1.14 4.34 3.79
C PRO A 644 -0.62 3.16 2.95
N PHE A 645 -0.21 3.39 1.69
CA PHE A 645 0.11 2.29 0.78
C PHE A 645 1.31 2.55 -0.15
N ASP A 646 1.71 3.81 -0.37
CA ASP A 646 2.81 4.13 -1.28
C ASP A 646 4.12 4.45 -0.53
N GLY A 647 4.29 3.96 0.69
CA GLY A 647 5.48 4.23 1.50
C GLY A 647 5.59 5.68 1.93
N ILE A 648 6.72 6.33 1.68
CA ILE A 648 6.91 7.76 1.83
C ILE A 648 7.00 8.45 0.47
N VAL A 649 6.48 9.66 0.44
CA VAL A 649 6.53 10.54 -0.74
C VAL A 649 7.23 11.83 -0.40
N MET A 650 7.97 12.40 -1.32
CA MET A 650 8.78 13.58 -1.11
C MET A 650 8.48 14.64 -2.16
N GLN A 651 8.44 15.88 -1.70
CA GLN A 651 8.33 17.07 -2.55
C GLN A 651 9.52 17.11 -3.54
N PRO A 652 9.29 17.44 -4.82
CA PRO A 652 10.36 17.63 -5.80
C PRO A 652 11.36 18.71 -5.34
N GLU A 653 12.59 18.62 -5.82
CA GLU A 653 13.55 19.71 -5.64
C GLU A 653 13.02 20.95 -6.35
N ASN A 654 12.95 22.08 -5.65
CA ASN A 654 12.74 23.36 -6.31
C ASN A 654 14.00 23.60 -7.15
N GLU A 655 13.86 23.73 -8.47
CA GLU A 655 14.90 24.30 -9.28
C GLU A 655 15.08 25.75 -8.80
N ASP A 656 16.06 25.96 -7.93
CA ASP A 656 16.40 27.28 -7.43
C ASP A 656 16.69 28.19 -8.63
N HIS A 657 15.90 29.25 -8.77
CA HIS A 657 16.25 30.41 -9.57
C HIS A 657 17.45 31.18 -8.95
N SER A 658 18.53 30.46 -8.64
CA SER A 658 19.80 31.05 -8.20
C SER A 658 20.78 31.22 -9.41
N ALA A 659 20.26 31.75 -10.51
CA ALA A 659 21.10 32.15 -11.61
C ALA A 659 20.75 33.58 -12.05
N SER A 660 21.06 34.60 -11.24
CA SER A 660 21.41 35.93 -11.74
C SER A 660 21.81 36.93 -10.63
N THR A 661 22.94 36.71 -9.98
CA THR A 661 23.71 37.83 -9.44
C THR A 661 25.19 37.67 -9.85
N GLY A 662 25.39 37.53 -11.13
CA GLY A 662 26.68 37.78 -11.76
C GLY A 662 26.91 39.27 -11.81
N THR A 663 27.57 39.83 -10.82
CA THR A 663 28.14 41.18 -10.85
C THR A 663 29.07 41.33 -12.07
N ALA A 664 28.58 42.01 -13.08
CA ALA A 664 29.40 42.46 -14.21
C ALA A 664 30.40 43.50 -13.70
N THR A 665 31.60 43.09 -13.35
CA THR A 665 32.75 43.99 -13.20
C THR A 665 33.14 44.52 -14.58
N ARG A 666 32.74 45.75 -14.87
CA ARG A 666 33.28 46.56 -15.98
C ARG A 666 34.78 46.71 -15.77
N ARG A 667 35.59 46.09 -16.59
CA ARG A 667 36.97 46.51 -16.82
C ARG A 667 36.96 47.60 -17.88
N THR A 668 37.27 48.83 -17.47
CA THR A 668 37.76 49.91 -18.32
C THR A 668 39.21 49.62 -18.64
N ASN A 669 39.51 49.41 -19.91
CA ASN A 669 40.63 50.06 -20.66
C ASN A 669 40.44 49.77 -22.13
#